data_639a7f228ae6e26e69c4209cb4709ef8
#
_entry.id   639a7f228ae6e26e69c4209cb4709ef8
#
_cell.length_a   1.000
_cell.length_b   1.000
_cell.length_c   1.000
_cell.angle_alpha   90.00
_cell.angle_beta   90.00
_cell.angle_gamma   90.00
#
_symmetry.space_group_name_H-M   'P 1'
#
loop_
_entity.id
_entity.type
_entity.pdbx_description
1 polymer ?
#
loop_
_entity_poly.entity_id
_entity_poly.type
_entity_poly.pdbx_seq_one_letter_code
_entity_poly.pdbx_strand_id
1 'polypeptide(L)'
;LKKYFLPGVALLALAAPAWAQGPVSGTISDARTGEPLPGATILLDGAALGATSPAGTYSLASVPAGPHELRITFVGYEPLVRPLQGQPQAQRLDERLQPGGVLTGEALIVGTRASDRTATVYTDLGKQALGKRNFGQDLPYLLDQTPSAVASSDAGAGVGYTNLRIRGVDGTGINTTINGVPLNDPESHGSFLVNLPDLASSINSIQVQRGVGTSQNGSAAFGASLNISTLENRREAYAETQNSYGSFNTWKNNVSFGTGLVGKYFTFDGRLSRIASDGYMNRASSDLKSYYFAAGYQRGSTLLKFITFSGREKTYQAWNGVPEPAITGNQAQLQVYLDNGELTADQAARALTEGRRWSYYTYPNQTDNYQQNHYQLHLSQGLGSDWSLGAALHLTRGFGYYESYRANRRFSAYNLPDVVVGADTLTRTNLIDRKWLDNYFYGGTFALNYQPRANDKLQATLGGGWNKFDNEHYGEIIWAQYASTSFPGQRYYYNLAHKTDYNAYARATYQALPWLGLYADAQVRHIRYAIDGVEDAQQDVTTRASYTFFNPKAGATISLGHGQQLYGSFAVGQREPVRTDFTDRQPGYAPARAERLNDLEAGYRYSRADLAFLGPSTAVRLSANYFDMTYVNQLVNTGQLNDVGTALRTNVANSYRRGVELTGYVAAADKISLSSTLTLSRNRILDYRDVTYDASYNPVVAAEGRNTAISYSPSVVSAHTLEGQPLGGLRLALLYKTVSRQYLDNTENVNRSLADYQVLDLRVRYALHPGFVKELELAVLVSNLLNARYSANGYTYSYLGASGNSETFNWYYPQATRNFLASVNVRF
;
A
#
# COMPACT_ATOMS: atom_id res chain seq x y z
N LEU A 1 -7.32 21.32 -70.82
CA LEU A 1 -6.25 21.08 -71.79
C LEU A 1 -4.95 20.71 -71.07
N LYS A 2 -4.40 19.61 -71.51
CA LYS A 2 -3.04 19.04 -71.40
C LYS A 2 -2.83 18.00 -70.34
N LYS A 3 -2.77 16.79 -70.82
CA LYS A 3 -2.15 15.54 -70.41
C LYS A 3 -0.69 15.73 -70.01
N TYR A 4 -0.21 15.10 -68.94
CA TYR A 4 1.13 14.53 -68.91
C TYR A 4 1.12 13.15 -68.26
N PHE A 5 1.86 12.25 -68.87
CA PHE A 5 2.11 10.83 -68.67
C PHE A 5 2.76 10.50 -67.34
N LEU A 6 2.33 9.40 -66.68
CA LEU A 6 3.12 8.62 -65.72
C LEU A 6 4.07 7.67 -66.49
N PRO A 7 5.30 7.49 -66.01
CA PRO A 7 6.09 6.28 -66.29
C PRO A 7 5.92 5.30 -65.09
N GLY A 8 5.50 4.07 -65.44
CA GLY A 8 5.41 2.98 -64.48
C GLY A 8 6.81 2.61 -63.91
N VAL A 9 6.86 2.50 -62.57
CA VAL A 9 7.94 1.83 -61.90
C VAL A 9 7.43 0.41 -61.53
N ALA A 10 7.97 -0.57 -62.24
CA ALA A 10 7.78 -1.99 -61.92
C ALA A 10 8.49 -2.28 -60.58
N LEU A 11 7.75 -2.46 -59.49
CA LEU A 11 8.28 -3.06 -58.28
C LEU A 11 8.46 -4.56 -58.51
N LEU A 12 9.69 -4.98 -58.67
CA LEU A 12 10.09 -6.36 -58.47
C LEU A 12 9.86 -6.73 -56.99
N ALA A 13 8.78 -7.44 -56.71
CA ALA A 13 8.58 -8.14 -55.48
C ALA A 13 9.64 -9.26 -55.34
N LEU A 14 10.67 -9.01 -54.58
CA LEU A 14 11.53 -10.05 -54.05
C LEU A 14 10.68 -10.89 -53.10
N ALA A 15 10.18 -12.02 -53.56
CA ALA A 15 9.59 -13.05 -52.73
C ALA A 15 10.67 -13.55 -51.77
N ALA A 16 10.72 -12.98 -50.54
CA ALA A 16 11.43 -13.61 -49.44
C ALA A 16 10.81 -15.03 -49.22
N PRO A 17 11.60 -16.08 -49.02
CA PRO A 17 11.05 -17.38 -48.73
C PRO A 17 10.18 -17.26 -47.46
N ALA A 18 8.90 -17.55 -47.61
CA ALA A 18 8.00 -17.69 -46.47
C ALA A 18 8.49 -18.88 -45.65
N TRP A 19 9.22 -18.63 -44.60
CA TRP A 19 9.58 -19.64 -43.61
C TRP A 19 8.29 -20.21 -43.05
N ALA A 20 8.06 -21.48 -43.26
CA ALA A 20 6.85 -22.16 -42.76
C ALA A 20 6.83 -22.03 -41.23
N GLN A 21 5.82 -21.35 -40.73
CA GLN A 21 5.62 -21.12 -39.31
C GLN A 21 4.36 -21.86 -38.90
N GLY A 22 4.41 -22.64 -37.81
CA GLY A 22 3.27 -23.35 -37.26
C GLY A 22 2.94 -22.95 -35.85
N PRO A 23 1.67 -22.98 -35.44
CA PRO A 23 1.29 -22.67 -34.05
C PRO A 23 1.66 -23.83 -33.12
N VAL A 24 2.12 -23.49 -31.92
CA VAL A 24 2.35 -24.42 -30.82
C VAL A 24 1.43 -24.06 -29.66
N SER A 25 0.63 -24.99 -29.21
CA SER A 25 -0.30 -24.79 -28.09
C SER A 25 -0.25 -25.98 -27.11
N GLY A 26 -0.71 -25.79 -25.90
CA GLY A 26 -0.78 -26.84 -24.92
C GLY A 26 -1.27 -26.41 -23.57
N THR A 27 -1.27 -27.30 -22.61
CA THR A 27 -1.67 -27.06 -21.23
C THR A 27 -0.47 -27.31 -20.31
N ILE A 28 -0.25 -26.41 -19.37
CA ILE A 28 0.72 -26.57 -18.31
C ILE A 28 -0.04 -26.91 -17.03
N SER A 29 0.32 -28.03 -16.40
CA SER A 29 -0.32 -28.52 -15.19
C SER A 29 0.70 -28.91 -14.13
N ASP A 30 0.26 -28.99 -12.88
CA ASP A 30 1.03 -29.57 -11.78
C ASP A 30 1.22 -31.06 -12.01
N ALA A 31 2.48 -31.53 -11.96
CA ALA A 31 2.80 -32.95 -12.22
C ALA A 31 2.22 -33.91 -11.17
N ARG A 32 1.91 -33.41 -9.98
CA ARG A 32 1.41 -34.20 -8.85
C ARG A 32 -0.13 -34.18 -8.76
N THR A 33 -0.76 -32.98 -8.89
CA THR A 33 -2.21 -32.85 -8.74
C THR A 33 -2.96 -32.93 -10.07
N GLY A 34 -2.28 -32.65 -11.19
CA GLY A 34 -2.89 -32.51 -12.51
C GLY A 34 -3.64 -31.20 -12.70
N GLU A 35 -3.64 -30.32 -11.69
CA GLU A 35 -4.31 -29.01 -11.77
C GLU A 35 -3.59 -28.09 -12.75
N PRO A 36 -4.31 -27.29 -13.54
CA PRO A 36 -3.73 -26.33 -14.44
C PRO A 36 -2.96 -25.26 -13.68
N LEU A 37 -1.82 -24.81 -14.23
CA LEU A 37 -0.96 -23.78 -13.67
C LEU A 37 -1.16 -22.44 -14.41
N PRO A 38 -2.01 -21.54 -13.91
CA PRO A 38 -2.26 -20.24 -14.54
C PRO A 38 -1.11 -19.27 -14.26
N GLY A 39 -0.68 -18.54 -15.30
CA GLY A 39 0.40 -17.55 -15.18
C GLY A 39 1.81 -18.13 -15.29
N ALA A 40 1.96 -19.41 -15.65
CA ALA A 40 3.26 -19.98 -15.97
C ALA A 40 3.83 -19.25 -17.20
N THR A 41 5.06 -18.72 -17.10
CA THR A 41 5.70 -17.97 -18.17
C THR A 41 6.27 -18.92 -19.23
N ILE A 42 5.94 -18.65 -20.49
CA ILE A 42 6.40 -19.39 -21.65
C ILE A 42 7.48 -18.58 -22.36
N LEU A 43 8.67 -19.15 -22.46
CA LEU A 43 9.80 -18.55 -23.17
C LEU A 43 10.18 -19.45 -24.37
N LEU A 44 10.46 -18.83 -25.51
CA LEU A 44 11.06 -19.47 -26.67
C LEU A 44 12.40 -18.82 -26.94
N ASP A 45 13.47 -19.59 -26.96
CA ASP A 45 14.84 -19.11 -27.14
C ASP A 45 15.22 -17.97 -26.19
N GLY A 46 14.73 -18.04 -24.93
CA GLY A 46 14.95 -17.03 -23.91
C GLY A 46 14.02 -15.80 -23.98
N ALA A 47 13.26 -15.62 -25.07
CA ALA A 47 12.29 -14.55 -25.19
C ALA A 47 10.94 -14.95 -24.56
N ALA A 48 10.42 -14.15 -23.62
CA ALA A 48 9.11 -14.40 -23.02
C ALA A 48 8.01 -14.05 -24.02
N LEU A 49 7.31 -15.06 -24.52
CA LEU A 49 6.24 -14.90 -25.51
C LEU A 49 4.84 -14.80 -24.88
N GLY A 50 4.70 -15.14 -23.60
CA GLY A 50 3.43 -15.06 -22.90
C GLY A 50 3.44 -15.81 -21.58
N ALA A 51 2.25 -15.86 -20.96
CA ALA A 51 2.00 -16.67 -19.78
C ALA A 51 0.78 -17.56 -20.04
N THR A 52 0.71 -18.71 -19.33
CA THR A 52 -0.44 -19.59 -19.41
C THR A 52 -1.70 -18.86 -18.95
N SER A 53 -2.80 -19.14 -19.65
CA SER A 53 -4.14 -18.69 -19.26
C SER A 53 -4.52 -19.23 -17.88
N PRO A 54 -5.60 -18.76 -17.28
CA PRO A 54 -6.14 -19.34 -16.04
C PRO A 54 -6.49 -20.85 -16.13
N ALA A 55 -6.61 -21.41 -17.33
CA ALA A 55 -6.71 -22.86 -17.57
C ALA A 55 -5.36 -23.56 -17.63
N GLY A 56 -4.27 -22.84 -17.44
CA GLY A 56 -2.95 -23.39 -17.72
C GLY A 56 -2.66 -23.58 -19.22
N THR A 57 -3.49 -23.08 -20.13
CA THR A 57 -3.26 -23.22 -21.57
C THR A 57 -2.34 -22.13 -22.07
N TYR A 58 -1.54 -22.45 -23.10
CA TYR A 58 -0.74 -21.46 -23.83
C TYR A 58 -0.88 -21.68 -25.33
N SER A 59 -0.65 -20.61 -26.09
CA SER A 59 -0.64 -20.67 -27.55
C SER A 59 0.43 -19.71 -28.07
N LEU A 60 1.39 -20.25 -28.80
CA LEU A 60 2.37 -19.54 -29.59
C LEU A 60 1.87 -19.53 -31.03
N ALA A 61 1.37 -18.41 -31.51
CA ALA A 61 0.71 -18.30 -32.80
C ALA A 61 1.63 -18.65 -33.99
N SER A 62 2.95 -18.54 -33.80
CA SER A 62 3.94 -18.66 -34.88
C SER A 62 5.30 -19.03 -34.28
N VAL A 63 5.73 -20.27 -34.52
CA VAL A 63 7.08 -20.73 -34.20
C VAL A 63 7.81 -20.96 -35.52
N PRO A 64 8.97 -20.34 -35.76
CA PRO A 64 9.75 -20.52 -36.97
C PRO A 64 10.15 -22.01 -37.16
N ALA A 65 10.37 -22.45 -38.40
CA ALA A 65 10.84 -23.79 -38.64
C ALA A 65 12.30 -23.91 -38.16
N GLY A 66 12.60 -24.99 -37.47
CA GLY A 66 13.95 -25.29 -36.99
C GLY A 66 14.00 -25.66 -35.50
N PRO A 67 15.21 -25.87 -34.94
CA PRO A 67 15.38 -26.18 -33.54
C PRO A 67 15.21 -24.93 -32.66
N HIS A 68 14.39 -25.01 -31.62
CA HIS A 68 14.15 -23.98 -30.62
C HIS A 68 14.24 -24.58 -29.23
N GLU A 69 14.40 -23.73 -28.22
CA GLU A 69 14.29 -24.09 -26.81
C GLU A 69 12.99 -23.52 -26.25
N LEU A 70 12.05 -24.39 -25.89
CA LEU A 70 10.87 -24.01 -25.13
C LEU A 70 11.19 -24.13 -23.65
N ARG A 71 11.09 -23.01 -22.92
CA ARG A 71 11.26 -22.94 -21.46
C ARG A 71 10.00 -22.48 -20.79
N ILE A 72 9.58 -23.23 -19.79
CA ILE A 72 8.36 -22.95 -19.02
C ILE A 72 8.76 -22.75 -17.56
N THR A 73 8.37 -21.62 -16.97
CA THR A 73 8.67 -21.29 -15.58
C THR A 73 7.39 -20.89 -14.85
N PHE A 74 7.27 -21.36 -13.63
CA PHE A 74 6.18 -20.96 -12.74
C PHE A 74 6.68 -20.90 -11.30
N VAL A 75 6.17 -19.96 -10.52
CA VAL A 75 6.57 -19.77 -9.11
C VAL A 75 6.23 -21.03 -8.32
N GLY A 76 7.20 -21.58 -7.60
CA GLY A 76 7.03 -22.83 -6.86
C GLY A 76 7.24 -24.12 -7.66
N TYR A 77 7.68 -24.02 -8.92
CA TYR A 77 7.93 -25.18 -9.78
C TYR A 77 9.33 -25.18 -10.38
N GLU A 78 9.87 -26.35 -10.65
CA GLU A 78 11.13 -26.49 -11.39
C GLU A 78 10.93 -26.01 -12.83
N PRO A 79 11.85 -25.17 -13.37
CA PRO A 79 11.78 -24.76 -14.76
C PRO A 79 11.87 -25.98 -15.68
N LEU A 80 10.91 -26.14 -16.57
CA LEU A 80 10.95 -27.14 -17.62
C LEU A 80 11.61 -26.54 -18.85
N VAL A 81 12.65 -27.20 -19.33
CA VAL A 81 13.32 -26.88 -20.60
C VAL A 81 13.12 -28.04 -21.58
N ARG A 82 12.57 -27.74 -22.74
CA ARG A 82 12.30 -28.74 -23.81
C ARG A 82 12.89 -28.27 -25.14
N PRO A 83 13.63 -29.10 -25.84
CA PRO A 83 13.91 -28.85 -27.24
C PRO A 83 12.60 -28.93 -28.05
N LEU A 84 12.33 -27.93 -28.84
CA LEU A 84 11.17 -27.83 -29.71
C LEU A 84 11.60 -27.73 -31.16
N GLN A 85 11.09 -28.60 -32.01
CA GLN A 85 11.30 -28.49 -33.43
C GLN A 85 10.10 -27.75 -34.04
N GLY A 86 10.32 -26.50 -34.47
CA GLY A 86 9.31 -25.75 -35.20
C GLY A 86 8.95 -26.42 -36.50
N GLN A 87 7.64 -26.68 -36.76
CA GLN A 87 7.09 -27.35 -37.94
C GLN A 87 5.93 -26.52 -38.50
N PRO A 88 5.64 -26.63 -39.82
CA PRO A 88 4.52 -25.90 -40.43
C PRO A 88 3.13 -26.27 -39.90
N GLN A 89 3.02 -27.47 -39.33
CA GLN A 89 1.74 -27.97 -38.77
C GLN A 89 1.59 -27.54 -37.33
N ALA A 90 0.30 -27.37 -36.90
CA ALA A 90 -0.04 -27.10 -35.51
C ALA A 90 0.47 -28.24 -34.60
N GLN A 91 1.19 -27.87 -33.55
CA GLN A 91 1.69 -28.82 -32.56
C GLN A 91 0.97 -28.58 -31.23
N ARG A 92 0.65 -29.68 -30.55
CA ARG A 92 0.13 -29.66 -29.18
C ARG A 92 1.15 -30.26 -28.23
N LEU A 93 1.56 -29.46 -27.18
CA LEU A 93 2.52 -29.88 -26.18
C LEU A 93 1.91 -29.58 -24.79
N ASP A 94 1.34 -30.62 -24.20
CA ASP A 94 0.85 -30.57 -22.83
C ASP A 94 2.00 -30.97 -21.88
N GLU A 95 2.40 -30.09 -20.99
CA GLU A 95 3.55 -30.29 -20.13
C GLU A 95 3.15 -30.23 -18.65
N ARG A 96 3.87 -30.98 -17.83
CA ARG A 96 3.66 -31.03 -16.39
C ARG A 96 4.89 -30.51 -15.70
N LEU A 97 4.71 -29.41 -14.94
CA LEU A 97 5.78 -28.90 -14.10
C LEU A 97 5.85 -29.69 -12.81
N GLN A 98 7.04 -30.11 -12.46
CA GLN A 98 7.30 -30.68 -11.15
C GLN A 98 7.24 -29.55 -10.13
N PRO A 99 6.46 -29.67 -9.03
CA PRO A 99 6.62 -28.75 -7.92
C PRO A 99 8.10 -28.72 -7.55
N GLY A 100 8.72 -27.57 -7.73
CA GLY A 100 10.08 -27.35 -7.23
C GLY A 100 10.05 -27.62 -5.75
N GLY A 101 11.00 -28.36 -5.22
CA GLY A 101 11.20 -28.35 -3.78
C GLY A 101 11.26 -26.91 -3.36
N VAL A 102 10.54 -26.50 -2.28
CA VAL A 102 10.39 -25.12 -1.81
C VAL A 102 11.59 -24.31 -2.27
N LEU A 103 11.39 -23.40 -3.28
CA LEU A 103 12.46 -22.55 -3.76
C LEU A 103 13.01 -21.89 -2.52
N THR A 104 14.24 -22.18 -2.17
CA THR A 104 14.89 -21.83 -0.91
C THR A 104 14.83 -20.32 -0.61
N GLY A 105 14.35 -19.50 -1.57
CA GLY A 105 14.22 -18.05 -1.41
C GLY A 105 12.97 -17.55 -0.72
N GLU A 106 11.95 -18.37 -0.50
CA GLU A 106 10.63 -17.89 -0.07
C GLU A 106 10.12 -18.49 1.25
N ALA A 107 10.93 -19.27 1.97
CA ALA A 107 10.46 -19.97 3.16
C ALA A 107 9.85 -19.04 4.22
N LEU A 108 10.41 -17.84 4.42
CA LEU A 108 9.87 -16.85 5.35
C LEU A 108 8.57 -16.23 4.83
N ILE A 109 8.47 -15.99 3.52
CA ILE A 109 7.28 -15.45 2.86
C ILE A 109 6.14 -16.46 2.89
N VAL A 110 6.41 -17.72 2.61
CA VAL A 110 5.44 -18.83 2.71
C VAL A 110 4.85 -18.90 4.13
N GLY A 111 5.68 -18.68 5.15
CA GLY A 111 5.26 -18.65 6.55
C GLY A 111 4.23 -17.57 6.88
N THR A 112 4.09 -16.50 6.09
CA THR A 112 3.21 -15.35 6.37
C THR A 112 2.06 -15.19 5.40
N ARG A 113 2.11 -15.79 4.20
CA ARG A 113 1.08 -15.65 3.17
C ARG A 113 -0.09 -16.62 3.37
N ALA A 114 -1.26 -16.13 2.98
CA ALA A 114 -2.45 -16.95 2.81
C ALA A 114 -2.37 -17.78 1.50
N SER A 115 -3.05 -18.90 1.49
CA SER A 115 -3.22 -19.77 0.32
C SER A 115 -4.67 -20.22 0.20
N ASP A 116 -5.03 -20.93 -0.84
CA ASP A 116 -6.39 -21.49 -1.00
C ASP A 116 -6.76 -22.51 0.08
N ARG A 117 -5.77 -23.03 0.82
CA ARG A 117 -5.98 -23.90 2.00
C ARG A 117 -6.24 -23.13 3.29
N THR A 118 -5.86 -21.85 3.34
CA THR A 118 -6.22 -20.98 4.45
C THR A 118 -7.59 -20.38 4.13
N ALA A 119 -8.53 -20.46 5.04
CA ALA A 119 -9.85 -19.88 4.87
C ALA A 119 -9.81 -18.34 5.03
N THR A 120 -8.89 -17.67 4.33
CA THR A 120 -8.59 -16.24 4.45
C THR A 120 -8.85 -15.55 3.12
N VAL A 121 -9.37 -14.33 3.16
CA VAL A 121 -9.61 -13.50 1.97
C VAL A 121 -8.34 -12.76 1.58
N TYR A 122 -7.87 -12.94 0.36
CA TYR A 122 -6.68 -12.26 -0.12
C TYR A 122 -6.76 -11.89 -1.61
N THR A 123 -5.86 -11.01 -2.02
CA THR A 123 -5.64 -10.62 -3.42
C THR A 123 -4.14 -10.58 -3.68
N ASP A 124 -3.67 -11.29 -4.70
CA ASP A 124 -2.28 -11.26 -5.12
C ASP A 124 -2.09 -10.31 -6.30
N LEU A 125 -1.08 -9.47 -6.21
CA LEU A 125 -0.65 -8.54 -7.25
C LEU A 125 0.80 -8.85 -7.60
N GLY A 126 1.03 -9.43 -8.77
CA GLY A 126 2.37 -9.70 -9.28
C GLY A 126 3.03 -8.48 -9.92
N LYS A 127 4.33 -8.59 -10.18
CA LYS A 127 5.19 -7.54 -10.77
C LYS A 127 4.61 -6.88 -12.01
N GLN A 128 4.06 -7.68 -12.95
CA GLN A 128 3.45 -7.15 -14.16
C GLN A 128 2.22 -6.29 -13.89
N ALA A 129 1.36 -6.70 -12.95
CA ALA A 129 0.16 -5.95 -12.58
C ALA A 129 0.52 -4.61 -11.94
N LEU A 130 1.54 -4.59 -11.10
CA LEU A 130 2.07 -3.37 -10.46
C LEU A 130 2.77 -2.47 -11.49
N GLY A 131 3.64 -3.03 -12.32
CA GLY A 131 4.39 -2.29 -13.35
C GLY A 131 3.49 -1.57 -14.36
N LYS A 132 2.36 -2.19 -14.74
CA LYS A 132 1.35 -1.56 -15.61
C LYS A 132 0.76 -0.26 -15.04
N ARG A 133 0.81 -0.06 -13.74
CA ARG A 133 0.22 1.08 -13.01
C ARG A 133 1.24 2.08 -12.50
N ASN A 134 2.54 1.73 -12.49
CA ASN A 134 3.61 2.52 -11.88
C ASN A 134 4.16 3.59 -12.83
N PHE A 135 3.55 4.77 -12.82
CA PHE A 135 4.03 5.96 -13.53
C PHE A 135 4.78 6.94 -12.61
N GLY A 136 4.96 6.60 -11.32
CA GLY A 136 5.58 7.43 -10.30
C GLY A 136 4.65 7.78 -9.13
N GLN A 137 3.39 7.32 -9.16
CA GLN A 137 2.49 7.44 -8.02
C GLN A 137 2.94 6.48 -6.91
N ASP A 138 2.62 6.84 -5.68
CA ASP A 138 2.90 6.04 -4.50
C ASP A 138 2.06 4.75 -4.46
N LEU A 139 2.52 3.77 -3.70
CA LEU A 139 1.94 2.45 -3.64
C LEU A 139 0.42 2.40 -3.33
N PRO A 140 -0.17 3.26 -2.47
CA PRO A 140 -1.62 3.30 -2.26
C PRO A 140 -2.44 3.43 -3.55
N TYR A 141 -2.00 4.26 -4.50
CA TYR A 141 -2.67 4.43 -5.79
C TYR A 141 -2.57 3.19 -6.69
N LEU A 142 -1.49 2.41 -6.57
CA LEU A 142 -1.35 1.14 -7.29
C LEU A 142 -2.27 0.05 -6.72
N LEU A 143 -2.66 0.16 -5.44
CA LEU A 143 -3.54 -0.77 -4.74
C LEU A 143 -5.01 -0.34 -4.79
N ASP A 144 -5.34 0.85 -5.26
CA ASP A 144 -6.69 1.44 -5.19
C ASP A 144 -7.78 0.64 -5.93
N GLN A 145 -7.41 -0.22 -6.88
CA GLN A 145 -8.33 -1.13 -7.57
C GLN A 145 -8.60 -2.45 -6.82
N THR A 146 -8.00 -2.64 -5.64
CA THR A 146 -8.30 -3.82 -4.80
C THR A 146 -9.64 -3.64 -4.07
N PRO A 147 -10.35 -4.72 -3.70
CA PRO A 147 -11.63 -4.61 -2.99
C PRO A 147 -11.52 -3.77 -1.72
N SER A 148 -12.52 -2.94 -1.45
CA SER A 148 -12.62 -2.09 -0.24
C SER A 148 -11.50 -1.06 -0.06
N ALA A 149 -10.58 -0.90 -1.02
CA ALA A 149 -9.48 0.04 -0.93
C ALA A 149 -9.92 1.46 -1.32
N VAL A 150 -9.44 2.45 -0.58
CA VAL A 150 -9.60 3.89 -0.87
C VAL A 150 -8.26 4.56 -0.65
N ALA A 151 -7.69 5.16 -1.70
CA ALA A 151 -6.46 5.93 -1.64
C ALA A 151 -6.74 7.43 -1.60
N SER A 152 -5.87 8.19 -0.95
CA SER A 152 -5.89 9.66 -0.98
C SER A 152 -4.48 10.23 -0.94
N SER A 153 -4.33 11.49 -1.38
CA SER A 153 -3.06 12.21 -1.37
C SER A 153 -3.26 13.59 -0.76
N ASP A 154 -2.40 13.98 0.17
CA ASP A 154 -2.48 15.29 0.80
C ASP A 154 -2.06 16.40 -0.18
N ALA A 155 -1.06 16.13 -1.03
CA ALA A 155 -0.67 16.99 -2.15
C ALA A 155 -1.64 16.93 -3.35
N GLY A 156 -2.61 16.01 -3.34
CA GLY A 156 -3.66 15.86 -4.33
C GLY A 156 -3.27 15.18 -5.64
N ALA A 157 -1.99 14.86 -5.87
CA ALA A 157 -1.48 14.32 -7.14
C ALA A 157 -0.92 12.88 -7.05
N GLY A 158 -1.06 12.21 -5.91
CA GLY A 158 -0.62 10.82 -5.72
C GLY A 158 0.88 10.64 -5.52
N VAL A 159 1.62 11.71 -5.21
CA VAL A 159 3.06 11.70 -4.88
C VAL A 159 3.24 12.42 -3.55
N GLY A 160 4.11 11.91 -2.68
CA GLY A 160 4.39 12.45 -1.36
C GLY A 160 3.57 11.76 -0.26
N TYR A 161 2.88 12.50 0.57
CA TYR A 161 2.01 11.92 1.60
C TYR A 161 0.74 11.35 0.99
N THR A 162 0.64 10.03 1.04
CA THR A 162 -0.50 9.26 0.51
C THR A 162 -1.00 8.27 1.54
N ASN A 163 -2.31 8.08 1.59
CA ASN A 163 -2.99 7.24 2.56
C ASN A 163 -3.74 6.10 1.86
N LEU A 164 -3.83 4.96 2.54
CA LEU A 164 -4.62 3.80 2.12
C LEU A 164 -5.57 3.40 3.24
N ARG A 165 -6.84 3.22 2.91
CA ARG A 165 -7.83 2.60 3.79
C ARG A 165 -8.38 1.33 3.13
N ILE A 166 -8.55 0.28 3.91
CA ILE A 166 -9.17 -0.99 3.47
C ILE A 166 -10.30 -1.31 4.44
N ARG A 167 -11.51 -1.54 3.93
CA ARG A 167 -12.74 -1.69 4.75
C ARG A 167 -12.97 -0.50 5.71
N GLY A 168 -12.52 0.71 5.34
CA GLY A 168 -12.58 1.90 6.18
C GLY A 168 -11.58 1.92 7.34
N VAL A 169 -10.68 0.96 7.45
CA VAL A 169 -9.57 0.96 8.42
C VAL A 169 -8.38 1.65 7.80
N ASP A 170 -7.78 2.59 8.52
CA ASP A 170 -6.63 3.39 8.08
C ASP A 170 -5.29 2.63 8.18
N GLY A 171 -4.21 3.28 7.77
CA GLY A 171 -2.87 2.70 7.74
C GLY A 171 -2.37 2.17 9.10
N THR A 172 -2.87 2.71 10.22
CA THR A 172 -2.51 2.24 11.57
C THR A 172 -3.09 0.86 11.90
N GLY A 173 -4.14 0.46 11.19
CA GLY A 173 -4.76 -0.86 11.29
C GLY A 173 -4.37 -1.83 10.17
N ILE A 174 -3.42 -1.44 9.31
CA ILE A 174 -2.91 -2.25 8.20
C ILE A 174 -1.49 -2.72 8.53
N ASN A 175 -1.31 -4.01 8.75
CA ASN A 175 0.02 -4.58 8.96
C ASN A 175 0.77 -4.69 7.64
N THR A 176 1.98 -4.15 7.55
CA THR A 176 2.83 -4.21 6.36
C THR A 176 4.13 -4.93 6.67
N THR A 177 4.48 -5.91 5.83
CA THR A 177 5.77 -6.59 5.88
C THR A 177 6.48 -6.52 4.54
N ILE A 178 7.81 -6.41 4.56
CA ILE A 178 8.67 -6.59 3.39
C ILE A 178 9.52 -7.83 3.63
N ASN A 179 9.35 -8.86 2.79
CA ASN A 179 10.04 -10.14 2.89
C ASN A 179 9.86 -10.85 4.25
N GLY A 180 8.69 -10.66 4.90
CA GLY A 180 8.38 -11.20 6.23
C GLY A 180 8.98 -10.40 7.40
N VAL A 181 9.65 -9.27 7.13
CA VAL A 181 10.15 -8.32 8.13
C VAL A 181 9.12 -7.21 8.33
N PRO A 182 8.75 -6.83 9.57
CA PRO A 182 7.83 -5.74 9.85
C PRO A 182 8.31 -4.39 9.28
N LEU A 183 7.39 -3.63 8.69
CA LEU A 183 7.66 -2.29 8.15
C LEU A 183 6.98 -1.19 8.95
N ASN A 184 5.83 -1.47 9.57
CA ASN A 184 5.11 -0.46 10.35
C ASN A 184 6.02 0.15 11.41
N ASP A 185 5.96 1.46 11.53
CA ASP A 185 6.58 2.17 12.63
C ASP A 185 6.00 1.66 13.97
N PRO A 186 6.84 1.25 14.93
CA PRO A 186 6.35 0.63 16.16
C PRO A 186 5.57 1.56 17.09
N GLU A 187 5.76 2.90 17.02
CA GLU A 187 5.06 3.86 17.86
C GLU A 187 3.72 4.29 17.27
N SER A 188 3.68 4.58 15.96
CA SER A 188 2.46 5.05 15.28
C SER A 188 1.63 3.92 14.68
N HIS A 189 2.18 2.72 14.51
CA HIS A 189 1.65 1.61 13.72
C HIS A 189 1.43 1.95 12.23
N GLY A 190 1.82 3.12 11.77
CA GLY A 190 1.71 3.55 10.38
C GLY A 190 2.80 2.95 9.48
N SER A 191 2.49 2.84 8.20
CA SER A 191 3.49 2.58 7.16
C SER A 191 3.58 3.82 6.28
N PHE A 192 4.58 4.67 6.54
CA PHE A 192 4.81 5.91 5.78
C PHE A 192 5.50 5.57 4.46
N LEU A 193 4.71 5.31 3.41
CA LEU A 193 5.24 4.85 2.13
C LEU A 193 6.00 5.95 1.36
N VAL A 194 5.82 7.21 1.73
CA VAL A 194 6.64 8.35 1.26
C VAL A 194 8.12 8.15 1.59
N ASN A 195 8.45 7.48 2.71
CA ASN A 195 9.81 7.13 3.10
C ASN A 195 10.43 6.01 2.26
N LEU A 196 9.66 5.39 1.35
CA LEU A 196 10.08 4.32 0.45
C LEU A 196 9.71 4.64 -1.01
N PRO A 197 10.23 5.74 -1.57
CA PRO A 197 9.87 6.18 -2.91
C PRO A 197 10.14 5.11 -3.95
N ASP A 198 9.20 4.95 -4.89
CA ASP A 198 9.30 3.98 -5.97
C ASP A 198 9.57 2.53 -5.51
N LEU A 199 9.13 2.18 -4.30
CA LEU A 199 9.23 0.80 -3.79
C LEU A 199 8.63 -0.20 -4.79
N ALA A 200 7.54 0.18 -5.46
CA ALA A 200 6.84 -0.62 -6.45
C ALA A 200 7.74 -1.16 -7.57
N SER A 201 8.78 -0.42 -7.96
CA SER A 201 9.75 -0.86 -8.97
C SER A 201 10.69 -1.99 -8.49
N SER A 202 10.79 -2.23 -7.18
CA SER A 202 11.55 -3.35 -6.60
C SER A 202 10.65 -4.52 -6.16
N ILE A 203 9.33 -4.38 -6.23
CA ILE A 203 8.38 -5.38 -5.77
C ILE A 203 8.21 -6.48 -6.81
N ASN A 204 8.35 -7.73 -6.36
CA ASN A 204 8.01 -8.92 -7.14
C ASN A 204 6.51 -9.27 -7.01
N SER A 205 5.98 -9.20 -5.79
CA SER A 205 4.57 -9.45 -5.55
C SER A 205 4.09 -8.81 -4.24
N ILE A 206 2.80 -8.46 -4.19
CA ILE A 206 2.09 -8.04 -2.98
C ILE A 206 0.91 -8.97 -2.79
N GLN A 207 0.76 -9.50 -1.59
CA GLN A 207 -0.49 -10.12 -1.17
C GLN A 207 -1.21 -9.19 -0.20
N VAL A 208 -2.41 -8.77 -0.54
CA VAL A 208 -3.32 -8.00 0.31
C VAL A 208 -4.28 -8.97 0.97
N GLN A 209 -4.12 -9.26 2.25
CA GLN A 209 -5.07 -10.01 3.06
C GLN A 209 -6.02 -9.02 3.71
N ARG A 210 -7.33 -9.25 3.67
CA ARG A 210 -8.35 -8.40 4.28
C ARG A 210 -8.83 -9.01 5.59
N GLY A 211 -9.25 -8.18 6.55
CA GLY A 211 -9.56 -8.60 7.92
C GLY A 211 -8.31 -8.90 8.74
N VAL A 212 -8.43 -9.77 9.73
CA VAL A 212 -7.30 -10.15 10.61
C VAL A 212 -6.21 -10.92 9.85
N GLY A 213 -6.58 -11.65 8.80
CA GLY A 213 -5.63 -12.41 7.99
C GLY A 213 -4.93 -13.55 8.75
N THR A 214 -3.84 -14.07 8.18
CA THR A 214 -2.98 -15.08 8.82
C THR A 214 -2.04 -14.42 9.86
N SER A 215 -1.53 -15.19 10.82
CA SER A 215 -0.54 -14.67 11.77
C SER A 215 0.75 -14.25 11.07
N GLN A 216 1.27 -13.11 11.50
CA GLN A 216 2.43 -12.45 10.90
C GLN A 216 3.28 -11.80 11.97
N ASN A 217 4.48 -11.37 11.59
CA ASN A 217 5.35 -10.55 12.43
C ASN A 217 4.91 -9.07 12.35
N GLY A 218 5.11 -8.32 13.43
CA GLY A 218 4.78 -6.90 13.51
C GLY A 218 3.46 -6.58 14.21
N SER A 219 2.96 -5.38 14.02
CA SER A 219 1.71 -4.92 14.63
C SER A 219 0.52 -5.76 14.14
N ALA A 220 -0.52 -5.88 14.98
CA ALA A 220 -1.67 -6.66 14.61
C ALA A 220 -2.43 -6.08 13.42
N ALA A 221 -2.88 -6.94 12.53
CA ALA A 221 -3.78 -6.57 11.44
C ALA A 221 -5.20 -6.39 11.97
N PHE A 222 -5.81 -5.25 11.69
CA PHE A 222 -7.19 -4.92 12.07
C PHE A 222 -8.11 -4.67 10.87
N GLY A 223 -7.56 -4.27 9.73
CA GLY A 223 -8.29 -4.05 8.49
C GLY A 223 -7.75 -4.89 7.37
N ALA A 224 -6.43 -4.98 7.29
CA ALA A 224 -5.73 -5.73 6.27
C ALA A 224 -4.28 -6.04 6.67
N SER A 225 -3.62 -6.88 5.85
CA SER A 225 -2.18 -7.04 5.85
C SER A 225 -1.64 -6.92 4.43
N LEU A 226 -0.53 -6.20 4.27
CA LEU A 226 0.23 -6.08 3.03
C LEU A 226 1.51 -6.91 3.14
N ASN A 227 1.57 -8.04 2.46
CA ASN A 227 2.74 -8.90 2.42
C ASN A 227 3.53 -8.64 1.13
N ILE A 228 4.54 -7.78 1.21
CA ILE A 228 5.37 -7.36 0.09
C ILE A 228 6.56 -8.30 -0.05
N SER A 229 6.83 -8.76 -1.27
CA SER A 229 8.02 -9.53 -1.61
C SER A 229 8.86 -8.76 -2.64
N THR A 230 10.15 -8.62 -2.34
CA THR A 230 11.18 -8.15 -3.26
C THR A 230 12.18 -9.26 -3.59
N LEU A 231 11.97 -10.48 -3.06
CA LEU A 231 12.83 -11.64 -3.25
C LEU A 231 12.59 -12.25 -4.62
N GLU A 232 13.34 -11.82 -5.62
CA GLU A 232 13.39 -12.43 -6.94
C GLU A 232 14.84 -12.92 -7.20
N ASN A 233 15.00 -14.14 -7.67
CA ASN A 233 16.27 -14.67 -8.12
C ASN A 233 16.27 -14.78 -9.64
N ARG A 234 16.58 -13.67 -10.31
CA ARG A 234 16.75 -13.67 -11.76
C ARG A 234 18.06 -14.36 -12.14
N ARG A 235 17.97 -15.34 -13.03
CA ARG A 235 19.16 -16.05 -13.52
C ARG A 235 19.85 -15.34 -14.68
N GLU A 236 19.14 -14.47 -15.39
CA GLU A 236 19.60 -13.73 -16.56
C GLU A 236 19.92 -12.29 -16.18
N ALA A 237 20.97 -11.75 -16.79
CA ALA A 237 21.32 -10.35 -16.66
C ALA A 237 20.23 -9.46 -17.29
N TYR A 238 19.98 -8.31 -16.72
CA TYR A 238 19.02 -7.34 -17.22
C TYR A 238 19.44 -5.91 -16.88
N ALA A 239 18.99 -4.98 -17.72
CA ALA A 239 18.98 -3.57 -17.42
C ALA A 239 17.65 -2.98 -17.88
N GLU A 240 17.03 -2.15 -17.05
CA GLU A 240 15.74 -1.53 -17.32
C GLU A 240 15.79 -0.06 -16.93
N THR A 241 15.18 0.81 -17.75
CA THR A 241 14.95 2.20 -17.36
C THR A 241 13.46 2.51 -17.45
N GLN A 242 12.96 3.26 -16.48
CA GLN A 242 11.57 3.73 -16.46
C GLN A 242 11.58 5.23 -16.20
N ASN A 243 11.15 6.01 -17.17
CA ASN A 243 11.12 7.45 -17.07
C ASN A 243 9.69 7.93 -17.33
N SER A 244 9.18 8.83 -16.51
CA SER A 244 7.88 9.45 -16.71
C SER A 244 7.94 10.96 -16.50
N TYR A 245 7.02 11.66 -17.17
CA TYR A 245 6.81 13.10 -17.01
C TYR A 245 5.32 13.42 -17.22
N GLY A 246 4.81 14.44 -16.53
CA GLY A 246 3.44 14.89 -16.73
C GLY A 246 3.03 16.09 -15.88
N SER A 247 1.74 16.14 -15.59
CA SER A 247 1.09 17.24 -14.88
C SER A 247 1.76 17.53 -13.53
N PHE A 248 1.69 18.79 -13.10
CA PHE A 248 2.31 19.29 -11.85
C PHE A 248 3.83 19.11 -11.84
N ASN A 249 4.48 19.22 -13.01
CA ASN A 249 5.91 18.99 -13.16
C ASN A 249 6.37 17.68 -12.51
N THR A 250 5.48 16.68 -12.54
CA THR A 250 5.77 15.37 -11.96
C THR A 250 6.67 14.60 -12.89
N TRP A 251 7.80 14.13 -12.39
CA TRP A 251 8.71 13.27 -13.15
C TRP A 251 9.30 12.16 -12.27
N LYS A 252 9.59 11.05 -12.91
CA LYS A 252 10.27 9.90 -12.35
C LYS A 252 11.40 9.49 -13.25
N ASN A 253 12.57 9.22 -12.67
CA ASN A 253 13.67 8.53 -13.32
C ASN A 253 14.06 7.32 -12.49
N ASN A 254 14.08 6.15 -13.13
CA ASN A 254 14.43 4.88 -12.50
C ASN A 254 15.36 4.11 -13.42
N VAL A 255 16.41 3.57 -12.84
CA VAL A 255 17.32 2.61 -13.48
C VAL A 255 17.43 1.39 -12.59
N SER A 256 17.20 0.22 -13.16
CA SER A 256 17.33 -1.08 -12.49
C SER A 256 18.23 -2.00 -13.29
N PHE A 257 19.05 -2.76 -12.63
CA PHE A 257 19.95 -3.72 -13.26
C PHE A 257 20.17 -4.95 -12.39
N GLY A 258 20.53 -6.05 -13.02
CA GLY A 258 20.91 -7.29 -12.33
C GLY A 258 21.90 -8.07 -13.15
N THR A 259 22.79 -8.77 -12.46
CA THR A 259 23.85 -9.56 -13.10
C THR A 259 23.41 -10.91 -13.61
N GLY A 260 22.23 -11.39 -13.17
CA GLY A 260 21.92 -12.81 -13.25
C GLY A 260 22.87 -13.65 -12.40
N LEU A 261 23.05 -14.93 -12.73
CA LEU A 261 23.94 -15.83 -11.99
C LEU A 261 25.42 -15.60 -12.39
N VAL A 262 26.20 -15.13 -11.43
CA VAL A 262 27.66 -14.99 -11.51
C VAL A 262 28.31 -16.19 -10.80
N GLY A 263 29.24 -16.87 -11.46
CA GLY A 263 29.96 -18.02 -10.88
C GLY A 263 29.06 -19.18 -10.43
N LYS A 264 27.84 -19.30 -11.01
CA LYS A 264 26.78 -20.28 -10.71
C LYS A 264 26.06 -20.11 -9.37
N TYR A 265 26.49 -19.21 -8.48
CA TYR A 265 25.96 -19.12 -7.11
C TYR A 265 25.53 -17.74 -6.68
N PHE A 266 26.06 -16.67 -7.28
CA PHE A 266 25.84 -15.31 -6.83
C PHE A 266 24.91 -14.53 -7.76
N THR A 267 24.07 -13.66 -7.19
CA THR A 267 23.27 -12.69 -7.92
C THR A 267 23.42 -11.32 -7.29
N PHE A 268 23.43 -10.28 -8.11
CA PHE A 268 23.44 -8.89 -7.64
C PHE A 268 22.36 -8.12 -8.39
N ASP A 269 21.51 -7.41 -7.67
CA ASP A 269 20.45 -6.58 -8.21
C ASP A 269 20.57 -5.16 -7.66
N GLY A 270 20.33 -4.16 -8.48
CA GLY A 270 20.39 -2.77 -8.08
C GLY A 270 19.29 -1.92 -8.72
N ARG A 271 18.84 -0.89 -7.99
CA ARG A 271 17.91 0.12 -8.49
C ARG A 271 18.26 1.49 -7.90
N LEU A 272 18.22 2.52 -8.73
CA LEU A 272 18.26 3.92 -8.32
C LEU A 272 17.01 4.61 -8.85
N SER A 273 16.36 5.44 -8.02
CA SER A 273 15.16 6.16 -8.43
C SER A 273 15.11 7.55 -7.82
N ARG A 274 14.56 8.49 -8.59
CA ARG A 274 14.15 9.82 -8.12
C ARG A 274 12.78 10.16 -8.68
N ILE A 275 11.91 10.65 -7.81
CA ILE A 275 10.59 11.19 -8.17
C ILE A 275 10.52 12.61 -7.64
N ALA A 276 10.02 13.54 -8.45
CA ALA A 276 9.72 14.90 -8.00
C ALA A 276 8.36 15.34 -8.55
N SER A 277 7.67 16.20 -7.81
CA SER A 277 6.38 16.78 -8.19
C SER A 277 6.17 18.10 -7.48
N ASP A 278 5.51 19.07 -8.14
CA ASP A 278 5.07 20.31 -7.50
C ASP A 278 3.76 20.12 -6.70
N GLY A 279 3.08 18.97 -6.87
CA GLY A 279 1.77 18.68 -6.28
C GLY A 279 0.62 19.43 -6.95
N TYR A 280 -0.62 18.98 -6.69
CA TYR A 280 -1.82 19.70 -7.15
C TYR A 280 -2.10 20.93 -6.27
N MET A 281 -1.94 20.78 -4.95
CA MET A 281 -2.03 21.86 -3.98
C MET A 281 -0.87 22.84 -4.17
N ASN A 282 -1.10 24.13 -3.96
CA ASN A 282 -0.03 25.13 -4.03
C ASN A 282 1.07 24.81 -3.00
N ARG A 283 2.33 24.89 -3.41
CA ARG A 283 3.52 24.58 -2.60
C ARG A 283 3.71 23.13 -2.15
N ALA A 284 2.78 22.22 -2.40
CA ALA A 284 2.84 20.83 -1.94
C ALA A 284 3.84 19.98 -2.76
N SER A 285 5.08 20.47 -2.88
CA SER A 285 6.14 19.84 -3.65
C SER A 285 6.75 18.64 -2.93
N SER A 286 7.29 17.70 -3.71
CA SER A 286 8.01 16.51 -3.22
C SER A 286 9.28 16.30 -4.05
N ASP A 287 10.42 16.01 -3.39
CA ASP A 287 11.67 15.52 -4.01
C ASP A 287 12.08 14.25 -3.26
N LEU A 288 11.88 13.12 -3.90
CA LEU A 288 11.97 11.78 -3.30
C LEU A 288 13.08 11.00 -4.00
N LYS A 289 14.02 10.44 -3.23
CA LYS A 289 15.14 9.66 -3.75
C LYS A 289 15.19 8.30 -3.08
N SER A 290 15.50 7.26 -3.83
CA SER A 290 15.65 5.93 -3.25
C SER A 290 16.68 5.08 -3.99
N TYR A 291 17.24 4.12 -3.26
CA TYR A 291 17.98 3.01 -3.84
C TYR A 291 17.48 1.67 -3.30
N TYR A 292 17.76 0.64 -4.03
CA TYR A 292 17.62 -0.76 -3.63
C TYR A 292 18.86 -1.52 -4.11
N PHE A 293 19.43 -2.36 -3.27
CA PHE A 293 20.50 -3.27 -3.63
C PHE A 293 20.26 -4.62 -2.96
N ALA A 294 20.49 -5.70 -3.69
CA ALA A 294 20.42 -7.05 -3.16
C ALA A 294 21.60 -7.89 -3.66
N ALA A 295 22.19 -8.66 -2.76
CA ALA A 295 23.22 -9.65 -3.05
C ALA A 295 22.76 -11.02 -2.57
N GLY A 296 22.69 -11.99 -3.47
CA GLY A 296 22.21 -13.34 -3.21
C GLY A 296 23.31 -14.38 -3.41
N TYR A 297 23.36 -15.38 -2.51
CA TYR A 297 24.12 -16.60 -2.67
C TYR A 297 23.18 -17.80 -2.60
N GLN A 298 23.19 -18.62 -3.64
CA GLN A 298 22.35 -19.83 -3.72
C GLN A 298 23.20 -21.04 -4.06
N ARG A 299 23.10 -22.08 -3.21
CA ARG A 299 23.74 -23.36 -3.45
C ARG A 299 22.90 -24.49 -2.88
N GLY A 300 22.48 -25.43 -3.73
CA GLY A 300 21.60 -26.51 -3.32
C GLY A 300 20.29 -26.00 -2.71
N SER A 301 20.00 -26.39 -1.48
CA SER A 301 18.80 -25.99 -0.73
C SER A 301 19.03 -24.76 0.18
N THR A 302 20.15 -24.06 0.01
CA THR A 302 20.51 -22.88 0.81
C THR A 302 20.43 -21.63 -0.05
N LEU A 303 19.69 -20.61 0.42
CA LEU A 303 19.74 -19.25 -0.08
C LEU A 303 20.10 -18.31 1.07
N LEU A 304 21.13 -17.50 0.88
CA LEU A 304 21.45 -16.36 1.74
C LEU A 304 21.31 -15.10 0.89
N LYS A 305 20.55 -14.11 1.36
CA LYS A 305 20.34 -12.87 0.63
C LYS A 305 20.48 -11.67 1.57
N PHE A 306 21.41 -10.80 1.23
CA PHE A 306 21.51 -9.47 1.84
C PHE A 306 20.75 -8.47 1.00
N ILE A 307 19.94 -7.63 1.64
CA ILE A 307 19.14 -6.59 0.99
C ILE A 307 19.35 -5.29 1.76
N THR A 308 19.63 -4.21 1.03
CA THR A 308 19.58 -2.86 1.58
C THR A 308 18.78 -1.95 0.65
N PHE A 309 17.93 -1.14 1.23
CA PHE A 309 17.19 -0.11 0.50
C PHE A 309 17.00 1.12 1.38
N SER A 310 16.88 2.25 0.73
CA SER A 310 16.73 3.53 1.41
C SER A 310 15.77 4.41 0.65
N GLY A 311 15.06 5.25 1.39
CA GLY A 311 14.32 6.38 0.87
C GLY A 311 14.72 7.64 1.62
N ARG A 312 14.80 8.74 0.90
CA ARG A 312 14.95 10.10 1.41
C ARG A 312 13.86 10.96 0.81
N GLU A 313 13.11 11.60 1.66
CA GLU A 313 12.11 12.57 1.27
C GLU A 313 12.51 14.00 1.65
N LYS A 314 12.07 14.95 0.82
CA LYS A 314 11.86 16.33 1.17
C LYS A 314 10.50 16.71 0.60
N THR A 315 9.50 16.88 1.48
CA THR A 315 8.14 17.23 1.10
C THR A 315 7.74 18.54 1.75
N TYR A 316 7.07 19.40 0.98
CA TYR A 316 6.43 20.57 1.56
C TYR A 316 5.15 20.14 2.29
N GLN A 317 4.92 20.67 3.49
CA GLN A 317 3.77 20.28 4.31
C GLN A 317 2.45 20.70 3.68
N ALA A 318 1.53 19.75 3.55
CA ALA A 318 0.15 19.95 3.10
C ALA A 318 -0.85 19.44 4.14
N TRP A 319 -0.42 19.33 5.41
CA TRP A 319 -1.13 18.62 6.48
C TRP A 319 -2.43 19.29 6.95
N ASN A 320 -2.55 20.62 6.77
CA ASN A 320 -3.76 21.34 7.21
C ASN A 320 -4.89 21.34 6.19
N GLY A 321 -4.66 20.81 4.97
CA GLY A 321 -5.71 20.80 3.94
C GLY A 321 -6.19 22.19 3.51
N VAL A 322 -7.41 22.23 2.95
CA VAL A 322 -8.10 23.42 2.44
C VAL A 322 -9.38 23.64 3.23
N PRO A 323 -9.63 24.84 3.78
CA PRO A 323 -10.87 25.12 4.49
C PRO A 323 -12.07 25.07 3.54
N GLU A 324 -13.20 24.58 4.01
CA GLU A 324 -14.42 24.44 3.22
C GLU A 324 -14.82 25.71 2.46
N PRO A 325 -14.81 26.92 3.05
CA PRO A 325 -15.18 28.13 2.34
C PRO A 325 -14.26 28.48 1.16
N ALA A 326 -13.00 28.05 1.15
CA ALA A 326 -12.13 28.21 -0.02
C ALA A 326 -12.55 27.30 -1.19
N ILE A 327 -13.12 26.12 -0.89
CA ILE A 327 -13.60 25.17 -1.91
C ILE A 327 -14.95 25.60 -2.46
N THR A 328 -15.85 26.09 -1.59
CA THR A 328 -17.23 26.46 -1.94
C THR A 328 -17.38 27.89 -2.44
N GLY A 329 -16.42 28.77 -2.13
CA GLY A 329 -16.53 30.22 -2.37
C GLY A 329 -17.49 30.95 -1.41
N ASN A 330 -17.88 30.30 -0.29
CA ASN A 330 -18.84 30.86 0.66
C ASN A 330 -18.19 31.92 1.56
N GLN A 331 -18.44 33.19 1.24
CA GLN A 331 -17.85 34.34 1.98
C GLN A 331 -18.37 34.46 3.42
N ALA A 332 -19.65 34.14 3.66
CA ALA A 332 -20.22 34.20 5.01
C ALA A 332 -19.56 33.16 5.93
N GLN A 333 -19.36 31.94 5.41
CA GLN A 333 -18.64 30.89 6.13
C GLN A 333 -17.15 31.27 6.33
N LEU A 334 -16.52 31.90 5.35
CA LEU A 334 -15.14 32.38 5.47
C LEU A 334 -14.99 33.41 6.61
N GLN A 335 -16.01 34.30 6.80
CA GLN A 335 -16.01 35.23 7.90
C GLN A 335 -16.04 34.53 9.27
N VAL A 336 -16.79 33.41 9.38
CA VAL A 336 -16.80 32.58 10.61
C VAL A 336 -15.39 32.04 10.92
N TYR A 337 -14.62 31.60 9.91
CA TYR A 337 -13.23 31.16 10.13
C TYR A 337 -12.31 32.28 10.56
N LEU A 338 -12.53 33.51 10.05
CA LEU A 338 -11.79 34.70 10.48
C LEU A 338 -12.13 35.12 11.93
N ASP A 339 -13.41 35.22 12.25
CA ASP A 339 -13.91 35.67 13.56
C ASP A 339 -13.47 34.76 14.71
N ASN A 340 -13.29 33.45 14.37
CA ASN A 340 -12.83 32.46 15.34
C ASN A 340 -11.30 32.26 15.30
N GLY A 341 -10.56 33.01 14.49
CA GLY A 341 -9.10 32.96 14.45
C GLY A 341 -8.51 31.74 13.78
N GLU A 342 -9.34 30.97 13.04
CA GLU A 342 -8.90 29.80 12.26
C GLU A 342 -8.05 30.19 11.05
N LEU A 343 -8.32 31.39 10.51
CA LEU A 343 -7.57 31.98 9.40
C LEU A 343 -7.19 33.43 9.75
N THR A 344 -6.02 33.84 9.31
CA THR A 344 -5.65 35.28 9.27
C THR A 344 -6.32 35.94 8.07
N ALA A 345 -6.39 37.29 8.08
CA ALA A 345 -6.96 38.05 6.95
C ALA A 345 -6.25 37.75 5.62
N ASP A 346 -4.92 37.59 5.63
CA ASP A 346 -4.13 37.21 4.45
C ASP A 346 -4.47 35.81 3.98
N GLN A 347 -4.59 34.83 4.89
CA GLN A 347 -4.99 33.47 4.57
C GLN A 347 -6.39 33.41 3.96
N ALA A 348 -7.34 34.19 4.50
CA ALA A 348 -8.70 34.26 3.98
C ALA A 348 -8.77 34.91 2.59
N ALA A 349 -8.01 36.01 2.37
CA ALA A 349 -7.92 36.65 1.05
C ALA A 349 -7.36 35.68 -0.01
N ARG A 350 -6.33 34.93 0.32
CA ARG A 350 -5.77 33.89 -0.55
C ARG A 350 -6.75 32.74 -0.79
N ALA A 351 -7.55 32.35 0.22
CA ALA A 351 -8.51 31.27 0.11
C ALA A 351 -9.52 31.50 -1.02
N LEU A 352 -10.02 32.73 -1.18
CA LEU A 352 -10.95 33.07 -2.25
C LEU A 352 -10.33 33.04 -3.65
N THR A 353 -9.03 33.35 -3.77
CA THR A 353 -8.33 33.42 -5.06
C THR A 353 -7.72 32.08 -5.48
N GLU A 354 -7.18 31.32 -4.54
CA GLU A 354 -6.50 30.04 -4.76
C GLU A 354 -7.49 28.84 -4.79
N GLY A 355 -8.61 28.97 -4.09
CA GLY A 355 -9.68 27.97 -4.04
C GLY A 355 -9.19 26.59 -3.64
N ARG A 356 -9.54 25.57 -4.41
CA ARG A 356 -9.17 24.16 -4.16
C ARG A 356 -7.67 23.87 -4.09
N ARG A 357 -6.82 24.78 -4.53
CA ARG A 357 -5.37 24.65 -4.51
C ARG A 357 -4.71 25.42 -3.36
N TRP A 358 -5.49 26.07 -2.53
CA TRP A 358 -5.01 26.87 -1.43
C TRP A 358 -4.11 26.07 -0.49
N SER A 359 -3.06 26.74 0.02
CA SER A 359 -2.15 26.19 1.03
C SER A 359 -2.19 27.03 2.30
N TYR A 360 -2.30 26.36 3.43
CA TYR A 360 -2.26 26.99 4.75
C TYR A 360 -0.92 27.71 4.97
N TYR A 361 0.16 27.06 4.59
CA TYR A 361 1.53 27.53 4.82
C TYR A 361 2.02 28.46 3.72
N THR A 362 2.86 29.41 4.11
CA THR A 362 3.52 30.36 3.21
C THR A 362 5.04 30.40 3.39
N TYR A 363 5.54 29.89 4.51
CA TYR A 363 6.97 29.80 4.77
C TYR A 363 7.65 28.90 3.72
N PRO A 364 8.70 29.37 3.01
CA PRO A 364 9.26 28.61 1.88
C PRO A 364 9.87 27.27 2.27
N ASN A 365 10.38 27.11 3.50
CA ASN A 365 10.98 25.87 3.97
C ASN A 365 10.10 25.12 5.00
N GLN A 366 8.77 25.26 4.89
CA GLN A 366 7.81 24.48 5.67
C GLN A 366 7.83 23.03 5.17
N THR A 367 8.88 22.29 5.47
CA THR A 367 9.15 20.99 4.85
C THR A 367 9.38 19.89 5.87
N ASP A 368 9.04 18.69 5.48
CA ASP A 368 9.48 17.44 6.10
C ASP A 368 10.70 16.91 5.36
N ASN A 369 11.71 16.52 6.12
CA ASN A 369 12.96 15.98 5.62
C ASN A 369 13.27 14.72 6.41
N TYR A 370 13.02 13.57 5.83
CA TYR A 370 13.24 12.30 6.52
C TYR A 370 14.00 11.32 5.63
N GLN A 371 14.82 10.51 6.25
CA GLN A 371 15.54 9.42 5.59
C GLN A 371 15.37 8.13 6.37
N GLN A 372 15.09 7.04 5.66
CA GLN A 372 14.97 5.71 6.24
C GLN A 372 15.86 4.73 5.48
N ASN A 373 16.75 4.04 6.20
CA ASN A 373 17.68 3.05 5.65
C ASN A 373 17.33 1.68 6.23
N HIS A 374 17.16 0.69 5.37
CA HIS A 374 16.82 -0.67 5.74
C HIS A 374 17.96 -1.62 5.36
N TYR A 375 18.27 -2.54 6.26
CA TYR A 375 19.24 -3.62 6.08
C TYR A 375 18.57 -4.92 6.50
N GLN A 376 18.56 -5.91 5.61
CA GLN A 376 17.96 -7.21 5.88
C GLN A 376 18.93 -8.31 5.45
N LEU A 377 19.11 -9.32 6.29
CA LEU A 377 19.87 -10.54 5.98
C LEU A 377 18.91 -11.72 6.08
N HIS A 378 18.61 -12.35 4.97
CA HIS A 378 17.68 -13.46 4.85
C HIS A 378 18.44 -14.78 4.67
N LEU A 379 18.07 -15.78 5.45
CA LEU A 379 18.44 -17.18 5.27
C LEU A 379 17.19 -17.98 4.90
N SER A 380 17.26 -18.76 3.85
CA SER A 380 16.29 -19.79 3.55
C SER A 380 17.01 -21.12 3.31
N GLN A 381 16.65 -22.13 4.13
CA GLN A 381 17.31 -23.42 4.16
C GLN A 381 16.30 -24.56 4.06
N GLY A 382 16.43 -25.38 3.03
CA GLY A 382 15.71 -26.66 2.98
C GLY A 382 16.36 -27.66 3.94
N LEU A 383 15.54 -28.31 4.76
CA LEU A 383 15.92 -29.29 5.77
C LEU A 383 15.32 -30.64 5.37
N GLY A 384 15.99 -31.37 4.49
CA GLY A 384 15.47 -32.59 3.89
C GLY A 384 14.40 -32.31 2.83
N SER A 385 13.43 -33.25 2.66
CA SER A 385 12.39 -33.18 1.61
C SER A 385 11.20 -32.31 2.00
N ASP A 386 10.87 -32.23 3.28
CA ASP A 386 9.58 -31.79 3.77
C ASP A 386 9.60 -30.53 4.65
N TRP A 387 10.80 -30.13 5.10
CA TRP A 387 10.98 -28.99 5.98
C TRP A 387 11.76 -27.88 5.32
N SER A 388 11.41 -26.65 5.64
CA SER A 388 12.21 -25.47 5.29
C SER A 388 12.23 -24.47 6.43
N LEU A 389 13.41 -23.86 6.66
CA LEU A 389 13.62 -22.80 7.63
C LEU A 389 13.84 -21.49 6.88
N GLY A 390 13.03 -20.50 7.18
CA GLY A 390 13.28 -19.10 6.82
C GLY A 390 13.65 -18.31 8.06
N ALA A 391 14.68 -17.47 7.97
CA ALA A 391 15.03 -16.53 9.03
C ALA A 391 15.49 -15.22 8.44
N ALA A 392 15.26 -14.12 9.15
CA ALA A 392 15.76 -12.80 8.76
C ALA A 392 16.24 -12.04 9.98
N LEU A 393 17.36 -11.35 9.84
CA LEU A 393 17.80 -10.27 10.73
C LEU A 393 17.55 -8.95 10.03
N HIS A 394 17.12 -7.94 10.77
CA HIS A 394 16.85 -6.63 10.20
C HIS A 394 17.31 -5.49 11.08
N LEU A 395 17.64 -4.39 10.43
CA LEU A 395 17.91 -3.09 11.03
C LEU A 395 17.31 -2.01 10.13
N THR A 396 16.49 -1.16 10.71
CA THR A 396 16.02 0.08 10.10
C THR A 396 16.54 1.26 10.88
N ARG A 397 17.20 2.20 10.20
CA ARG A 397 17.66 3.48 10.73
C ARG A 397 16.81 4.58 10.13
N GLY A 398 16.01 5.25 10.95
CA GLY A 398 15.22 6.40 10.56
C GLY A 398 15.73 7.67 11.25
N PHE A 399 15.84 8.78 10.51
CA PHE A 399 16.21 10.08 11.08
C PHE A 399 15.76 11.21 10.18
N GLY A 400 15.35 12.30 10.81
CA GLY A 400 14.92 13.47 10.08
C GLY A 400 14.12 14.43 10.95
N TYR A 401 13.66 15.50 10.33
CA TYR A 401 12.92 16.57 10.99
C TYR A 401 11.89 17.17 10.04
N TYR A 402 10.86 17.71 10.62
CA TYR A 402 10.07 18.71 9.92
C TYR A 402 10.34 20.09 10.49
N GLU A 403 10.43 21.10 9.60
CA GLU A 403 10.69 22.49 9.90
C GLU A 403 9.41 23.31 9.75
N SER A 404 9.10 24.15 10.74
CA SER A 404 7.88 24.93 10.75
C SER A 404 8.13 26.36 11.20
N TYR A 405 7.52 27.31 10.48
CA TYR A 405 7.34 28.66 11.00
C TYR A 405 6.14 28.67 11.94
N ARG A 406 6.37 29.15 13.17
CA ARG A 406 5.38 29.24 14.25
C ARG A 406 5.14 30.70 14.62
N ALA A 407 3.95 31.21 14.34
CA ALA A 407 3.59 32.56 14.69
C ALA A 407 3.09 32.65 16.13
N ASN A 408 3.42 33.75 16.80
CA ASN A 408 2.84 34.16 18.07
C ASN A 408 2.90 33.10 19.19
N ARG A 409 4.05 32.39 19.32
CA ARG A 409 4.23 31.33 20.32
C ARG A 409 4.66 31.90 21.66
N ARG A 410 4.16 31.34 22.77
CA ARG A 410 4.59 31.70 24.12
C ARG A 410 6.03 31.22 24.35
N PHE A 411 6.86 32.03 24.98
CA PHE A 411 8.21 31.68 25.38
C PHE A 411 8.23 30.45 26.29
N SER A 412 7.27 30.36 27.22
CA SER A 412 7.17 29.23 28.15
C SER A 412 7.00 27.87 27.48
N ALA A 413 6.36 27.82 26.30
CA ALA A 413 6.24 26.57 25.52
C ALA A 413 7.57 26.06 24.98
N TYR A 414 8.57 26.91 24.88
CA TYR A 414 9.93 26.61 24.42
C TYR A 414 10.97 26.64 25.56
N ASN A 415 10.49 26.61 26.81
CA ASN A 415 11.34 26.70 28.01
C ASN A 415 12.23 27.95 28.00
N LEU A 416 11.69 29.09 27.55
CA LEU A 416 12.37 30.36 27.49
C LEU A 416 11.74 31.38 28.43
N PRO A 417 12.53 32.28 29.10
CA PRO A 417 12.01 33.35 29.89
C PRO A 417 11.39 34.44 28.99
N ASP A 418 10.43 35.15 29.54
CA ASP A 418 9.85 36.34 28.90
C ASP A 418 10.91 37.44 28.71
N VAL A 419 10.73 38.29 27.70
CA VAL A 419 11.67 39.37 27.37
C VAL A 419 11.13 40.68 27.88
N VAL A 420 11.86 41.36 28.77
CA VAL A 420 11.51 42.68 29.30
C VAL A 420 12.16 43.77 28.42
N VAL A 421 11.34 44.65 27.85
CA VAL A 421 11.76 45.79 27.04
C VAL A 421 11.22 47.05 27.64
N GLY A 422 12.02 47.78 28.45
CA GLY A 422 11.55 48.93 29.19
C GLY A 422 10.50 48.57 30.26
N ALA A 423 9.29 49.11 30.12
CA ALA A 423 8.17 48.79 31.00
C ALA A 423 7.31 47.61 30.50
N ASP A 424 7.53 47.15 29.28
CA ASP A 424 6.73 46.09 28.65
C ASP A 424 7.38 44.72 28.80
N THR A 425 6.57 43.70 28.94
CA THR A 425 7.00 42.29 28.96
C THR A 425 6.47 41.54 27.73
N LEU A 426 7.36 41.14 26.87
CA LEU A 426 7.04 40.30 25.72
C LEU A 426 6.97 38.85 26.16
N THR A 427 5.79 38.24 26.08
CA THR A 427 5.54 36.85 26.48
C THR A 427 5.48 35.90 25.28
N ARG A 428 5.58 36.44 24.05
CA ARG A 428 5.41 35.68 22.78
C ARG A 428 6.40 36.14 21.72
N THR A 429 6.72 35.21 20.80
CA THR A 429 7.58 35.47 19.65
C THR A 429 7.11 34.67 18.43
N ASN A 430 7.51 35.12 17.25
CA ASN A 430 7.52 34.25 16.06
C ASN A 430 8.85 33.49 16.03
N LEU A 431 8.81 32.21 15.65
CA LEU A 431 10.02 31.40 15.58
C LEU A 431 9.94 30.37 14.47
N ILE A 432 11.07 29.79 14.13
CA ILE A 432 11.21 28.61 13.29
C ILE A 432 11.77 27.50 14.16
N ASP A 433 11.06 26.39 14.19
CA ASP A 433 11.47 25.19 14.91
C ASP A 433 11.67 24.01 13.97
N ARG A 434 12.45 23.03 14.44
CA ARG A 434 12.55 21.68 13.87
C ARG A 434 12.15 20.69 14.94
N LYS A 435 11.29 19.76 14.58
CA LYS A 435 10.99 18.60 15.41
C LYS A 435 11.60 17.37 14.78
N TRP A 436 12.46 16.71 15.54
CA TRP A 436 13.30 15.61 15.09
C TRP A 436 12.79 14.27 15.55
N LEU A 437 12.98 13.27 14.69
CA LEU A 437 12.91 11.85 14.97
C LEU A 437 14.27 11.22 14.67
N ASP A 438 14.77 10.42 15.59
CA ASP A 438 16.03 9.70 15.45
C ASP A 438 15.87 8.29 16.01
N ASN A 439 15.66 7.29 15.13
CA ASN A 439 15.24 5.97 15.56
C ASN A 439 16.02 4.81 14.97
N TYR A 440 16.04 3.73 15.74
CA TYR A 440 16.53 2.42 15.37
C TYR A 440 15.45 1.37 15.60
N PHE A 441 15.14 0.58 14.58
CA PHE A 441 14.26 -0.56 14.68
C PHE A 441 15.00 -1.80 14.19
N TYR A 442 15.20 -2.77 15.05
CA TYR A 442 15.99 -3.95 14.75
C TYR A 442 15.45 -5.20 15.41
N GLY A 443 15.82 -6.36 14.87
CA GLY A 443 15.35 -7.63 15.38
C GLY A 443 15.61 -8.80 14.46
N GLY A 444 14.90 -9.89 14.75
CA GLY A 444 14.94 -11.09 13.96
C GLY A 444 13.59 -11.79 13.88
N THR A 445 13.32 -12.39 12.74
CA THR A 445 12.10 -13.17 12.48
C THR A 445 12.48 -14.54 11.94
N PHE A 446 11.63 -15.55 12.19
CA PHE A 446 11.81 -16.89 11.63
C PHE A 446 10.50 -17.57 11.31
N ALA A 447 10.55 -18.55 10.40
CA ALA A 447 9.47 -19.48 10.12
C ALA A 447 10.03 -20.85 9.74
N LEU A 448 9.64 -21.88 10.47
CA LEU A 448 9.89 -23.28 10.17
C LEU A 448 8.63 -23.86 9.55
N ASN A 449 8.71 -24.23 8.27
CA ASN A 449 7.58 -24.78 7.51
C ASN A 449 7.74 -26.28 7.32
N TYR A 450 6.66 -27.00 7.53
CA TYR A 450 6.49 -28.42 7.18
C TYR A 450 5.54 -28.53 6.00
N GLN A 451 6.03 -29.00 4.88
CA GLN A 451 5.29 -29.20 3.63
C GLN A 451 5.71 -30.53 3.00
N PRO A 452 5.11 -31.66 3.43
CA PRO A 452 5.52 -32.99 2.98
C PRO A 452 5.22 -33.20 1.50
N ARG A 453 6.20 -33.74 0.77
CA ARG A 453 6.07 -34.02 -0.67
C ARG A 453 5.22 -35.25 -0.98
N ALA A 454 5.32 -36.29 -0.15
CA ALA A 454 4.64 -37.55 -0.40
C ALA A 454 3.17 -37.56 0.00
N ASN A 455 2.82 -36.79 1.05
CA ASN A 455 1.45 -36.69 1.54
C ASN A 455 1.21 -35.27 2.07
N ASP A 456 0.66 -34.43 1.24
CA ASP A 456 0.45 -33.02 1.58
C ASP A 456 -0.83 -32.74 2.37
N LYS A 457 -1.41 -33.76 3.01
CA LYS A 457 -2.60 -33.56 3.85
C LYS A 457 -2.38 -32.59 4.99
N LEU A 458 -1.20 -32.61 5.60
CA LEU A 458 -0.83 -31.68 6.69
C LEU A 458 0.29 -30.76 6.25
N GLN A 459 0.04 -29.45 6.32
CA GLN A 459 1.07 -28.41 6.24
C GLN A 459 1.06 -27.64 7.53
N ALA A 460 2.24 -27.31 8.06
CA ALA A 460 2.35 -26.57 9.30
C ALA A 460 3.46 -25.51 9.22
N THR A 461 3.31 -24.45 9.98
CA THR A 461 4.32 -23.40 10.16
C THR A 461 4.42 -23.07 11.65
N LEU A 462 5.63 -23.06 12.17
CA LEU A 462 5.97 -22.48 13.46
C LEU A 462 6.83 -21.26 13.19
N GLY A 463 6.42 -20.09 13.64
CA GLY A 463 7.15 -18.87 13.39
C GLY A 463 7.09 -17.88 14.53
N GLY A 464 7.81 -16.78 14.38
CA GLY A 464 7.85 -15.74 15.37
C GLY A 464 8.96 -14.74 15.15
N GLY A 465 9.16 -13.86 16.13
CA GLY A 465 10.19 -12.84 16.08
C GLY A 465 10.34 -12.08 17.38
N TRP A 466 11.45 -11.38 17.42
CA TRP A 466 11.75 -10.39 18.44
C TRP A 466 12.17 -9.10 17.74
N ASN A 467 11.62 -7.97 18.20
CA ASN A 467 11.94 -6.66 17.65
C ASN A 467 12.14 -5.67 18.80
N LYS A 468 13.07 -4.75 18.61
CA LYS A 468 13.29 -3.62 19.50
C LYS A 468 13.32 -2.32 18.71
N PHE A 469 12.70 -1.29 19.28
CA PHE A 469 12.64 0.06 18.75
C PHE A 469 13.11 1.04 19.81
N ASP A 470 14.04 1.90 19.43
CA ASP A 470 14.54 3.00 20.24
C ASP A 470 14.38 4.28 19.42
N ASN A 471 13.76 5.32 19.99
CA ASN A 471 13.46 6.57 19.27
C ASN A 471 13.65 7.80 20.15
N GLU A 472 14.47 8.73 19.69
CA GLU A 472 14.63 10.04 20.29
C GLU A 472 13.68 11.03 19.57
N HIS A 473 12.90 11.77 20.36
CA HIS A 473 12.08 12.89 19.92
C HIS A 473 12.58 14.16 20.55
N TYR A 474 12.94 15.15 19.76
CA TYR A 474 13.39 16.44 20.28
C TYR A 474 13.05 17.60 19.35
N GLY A 475 12.88 18.79 19.92
CA GLY A 475 12.66 20.03 19.17
C GLY A 475 13.83 20.98 19.29
N GLU A 476 14.18 21.65 18.19
CA GLU A 476 15.24 22.65 18.11
C GLU A 476 14.69 24.00 17.65
N ILE A 477 15.11 25.09 18.28
CA ILE A 477 14.84 26.45 17.83
C ILE A 477 15.88 26.80 16.78
N ILE A 478 15.44 27.17 15.58
CA ILE A 478 16.34 27.53 14.47
C ILE A 478 16.46 29.06 14.36
N TRP A 479 15.35 29.76 14.60
CA TRP A 479 15.29 31.22 14.57
C TRP A 479 14.12 31.70 15.45
N ALA A 480 14.29 32.85 16.03
CA ALA A 480 13.22 33.56 16.75
C ALA A 480 13.28 35.07 16.51
N GLN A 481 12.13 35.70 16.34
CA GLN A 481 12.03 37.16 16.17
C GLN A 481 12.56 37.89 17.41
N TYR A 482 12.18 37.43 18.59
CA TYR A 482 12.74 37.83 19.85
C TYR A 482 13.39 36.62 20.49
N ALA A 483 14.72 36.62 20.54
CA ALA A 483 15.48 35.43 20.88
C ALA A 483 15.38 35.03 22.36
N SER A 484 15.05 35.97 23.26
CA SER A 484 15.16 35.73 24.71
C SER A 484 16.57 35.22 25.05
N THR A 485 16.70 34.04 25.60
CA THR A 485 17.99 33.36 25.88
C THR A 485 18.30 32.27 24.86
N SER A 486 17.49 32.13 23.79
CA SER A 486 17.68 31.05 22.81
C SER A 486 18.82 31.34 21.86
N PHE A 487 19.39 30.25 21.33
CA PHE A 487 20.36 30.23 20.23
C PHE A 487 19.98 29.18 19.18
N PRO A 488 20.42 29.34 17.94
CA PRO A 488 20.11 28.37 16.87
C PRO A 488 20.59 26.96 17.20
N GLY A 489 19.70 25.97 17.12
CA GLY A 489 19.95 24.57 17.47
C GLY A 489 19.74 24.25 18.94
N GLN A 490 19.25 25.22 19.77
CA GLN A 490 18.88 24.95 21.15
C GLN A 490 17.70 23.99 21.22
N ARG A 491 17.88 22.86 21.92
CA ARG A 491 16.79 21.93 22.22
C ARG A 491 15.84 22.51 23.25
N TYR A 492 14.53 22.45 22.97
CA TYR A 492 13.52 22.94 23.91
C TYR A 492 12.67 21.82 24.51
N TYR A 493 12.66 20.64 23.92
CA TYR A 493 12.15 19.40 24.53
C TYR A 493 12.97 18.21 24.10
N TYR A 494 12.88 17.13 24.90
CA TYR A 494 13.50 15.84 24.62
C TYR A 494 12.75 14.73 25.34
N ASN A 495 12.49 13.66 24.62
CA ASN A 495 12.04 12.40 25.20
C ASN A 495 12.62 11.22 24.45
N LEU A 496 12.67 10.08 25.14
CA LEU A 496 13.19 8.83 24.64
C LEU A 496 12.11 7.75 24.75
N ALA A 497 11.86 7.05 23.65
CA ALA A 497 10.92 5.95 23.60
C ALA A 497 11.60 4.62 23.35
N HIS A 498 11.17 3.59 24.07
CA HIS A 498 11.62 2.22 23.94
C HIS A 498 10.45 1.28 23.78
N LYS A 499 10.42 0.49 22.73
CA LYS A 499 9.40 -0.53 22.53
C LYS A 499 10.03 -1.87 22.18
N THR A 500 9.61 -2.93 22.87
CA THR A 500 10.05 -4.30 22.61
C THR A 500 8.85 -5.17 22.32
N ASP A 501 8.93 -5.98 21.29
CA ASP A 501 7.86 -6.85 20.80
C ASP A 501 8.41 -8.28 20.64
N TYR A 502 7.77 -9.23 21.30
CA TYR A 502 8.00 -10.67 21.14
C TYR A 502 6.73 -11.30 20.58
N ASN A 503 6.87 -12.11 19.56
CA ASN A 503 5.74 -12.88 19.06
C ASN A 503 6.16 -14.30 18.70
N ALA A 504 5.19 -15.22 18.85
CA ALA A 504 5.30 -16.58 18.37
C ALA A 504 3.94 -17.03 17.84
N TYR A 505 3.95 -17.79 16.75
CA TYR A 505 2.73 -18.33 16.16
C TYR A 505 2.91 -19.74 15.64
N ALA A 506 1.83 -20.50 15.68
CA ALA A 506 1.74 -21.82 15.07
C ALA A 506 0.51 -21.88 14.18
N ARG A 507 0.70 -22.37 12.96
CA ARG A 507 -0.35 -22.50 11.95
C ARG A 507 -0.33 -23.89 11.34
N ALA A 508 -1.50 -24.48 11.10
CA ALA A 508 -1.64 -25.74 10.41
C ALA A 508 -2.82 -25.70 9.44
N THR A 509 -2.66 -26.35 8.30
CA THR A 509 -3.76 -26.71 7.38
C THR A 509 -3.78 -28.24 7.23
N TYR A 510 -4.97 -28.83 7.37
CA TYR A 510 -5.13 -30.28 7.29
C TYR A 510 -6.26 -30.65 6.33
N GLN A 511 -5.94 -31.41 5.30
CA GLN A 511 -6.91 -31.97 4.36
C GLN A 511 -7.55 -33.20 4.97
N ALA A 512 -8.64 -33.02 5.72
CA ALA A 512 -9.32 -34.08 6.45
C ALA A 512 -10.00 -35.07 5.50
N LEU A 513 -10.64 -34.56 4.44
CA LEU A 513 -11.27 -35.32 3.37
C LEU A 513 -10.89 -34.70 2.02
N PRO A 514 -11.02 -35.41 0.90
CA PRO A 514 -10.69 -34.81 -0.43
C PRO A 514 -11.41 -33.49 -0.73
N TRP A 515 -12.55 -33.25 -0.11
CA TRP A 515 -13.37 -32.07 -0.28
C TRP A 515 -13.35 -31.12 0.95
N LEU A 516 -12.75 -31.53 2.11
CA LEU A 516 -12.75 -30.76 3.35
C LEU A 516 -11.32 -30.47 3.83
N GLY A 517 -10.93 -29.21 3.78
CA GLY A 517 -9.72 -28.68 4.39
C GLY A 517 -10.04 -27.95 5.71
N LEU A 518 -9.20 -28.13 6.72
CA LEU A 518 -9.27 -27.47 8.02
C LEU A 518 -8.06 -26.56 8.19
N TYR A 519 -8.26 -25.43 8.86
CA TYR A 519 -7.25 -24.42 9.14
C TYR A 519 -7.29 -24.03 10.61
N ALA A 520 -6.13 -23.97 11.26
CA ALA A 520 -5.96 -23.44 12.60
C ALA A 520 -4.67 -22.61 12.68
N ASP A 521 -4.72 -21.49 13.42
CA ASP A 521 -3.61 -20.56 13.60
C ASP A 521 -3.76 -19.91 14.98
N ALA A 522 -2.68 -19.82 15.73
CA ALA A 522 -2.65 -19.16 17.03
C ALA A 522 -1.37 -18.36 17.18
N GLN A 523 -1.51 -17.12 17.64
CA GLN A 523 -0.38 -16.22 17.91
C GLN A 523 -0.43 -15.74 19.35
N VAL A 524 0.73 -15.71 20.00
CA VAL A 524 0.97 -14.97 21.25
C VAL A 524 1.91 -13.82 20.95
N ARG A 525 1.56 -12.63 21.46
CA ARG A 525 2.37 -11.42 21.30
C ARG A 525 2.52 -10.73 22.65
N HIS A 526 3.75 -10.34 23.02
CA HIS A 526 4.05 -9.61 24.25
C HIS A 526 4.79 -8.33 23.92
N ILE A 527 4.26 -7.18 24.37
CA ILE A 527 4.80 -5.86 24.10
C ILE A 527 5.11 -5.16 25.40
N ARG A 528 6.25 -4.48 25.43
CA ARG A 528 6.63 -3.51 26.47
C ARG A 528 6.90 -2.18 25.81
N TYR A 529 6.34 -1.11 26.33
CA TYR A 529 6.49 0.23 25.81
C TYR A 529 6.76 1.21 26.94
N ALA A 530 7.73 2.09 26.73
CA ALA A 530 8.16 3.10 27.66
C ALA A 530 8.47 4.40 26.93
N ILE A 531 8.04 5.52 27.48
CA ILE A 531 8.43 6.87 27.07
C ILE A 531 8.96 7.57 28.33
N ASP A 532 10.06 8.31 28.22
CA ASP A 532 10.68 9.08 29.28
C ASP A 532 10.99 10.49 28.81
N GLY A 533 10.47 11.51 29.48
CA GLY A 533 10.79 12.91 29.22
C GLY A 533 9.61 13.79 28.88
N VAL A 534 9.90 14.93 28.25
CA VAL A 534 8.94 15.96 27.92
C VAL A 534 8.79 16.11 26.41
N GLU A 535 7.63 16.58 25.98
CA GLU A 535 7.31 16.88 24.59
C GLU A 535 6.99 18.37 24.40
N ASP A 536 6.49 18.75 23.24
CA ASP A 536 6.10 20.13 22.91
C ASP A 536 5.27 20.79 24.04
N ALA A 537 5.41 22.07 24.21
CA ALA A 537 4.81 22.84 25.31
C ALA A 537 5.20 22.37 26.72
N GLN A 538 6.34 21.66 26.85
CA GLN A 538 6.88 21.14 28.13
C GLN A 538 5.94 20.14 28.81
N GLN A 539 5.15 19.40 28.03
CA GLN A 539 4.25 18.38 28.55
C GLN A 539 5.07 17.14 28.96
N ASP A 540 4.92 16.66 30.20
CA ASP A 540 5.45 15.36 30.60
C ASP A 540 4.67 14.23 29.91
N VAL A 541 5.40 13.42 29.12
CA VAL A 541 4.84 12.29 28.37
C VAL A 541 5.30 10.94 28.91
N THR A 542 5.91 10.94 30.11
CA THR A 542 6.41 9.71 30.74
C THR A 542 5.31 8.67 30.86
N THR A 543 5.53 7.52 30.22
CA THR A 543 4.53 6.46 30.08
C THR A 543 5.19 5.07 30.19
N ARG A 544 4.51 4.14 30.84
CA ARG A 544 4.87 2.72 30.90
C ARG A 544 3.64 1.88 30.56
N ALA A 545 3.77 0.99 29.58
CA ALA A 545 2.70 0.08 29.18
C ALA A 545 3.23 -1.32 28.87
N SER A 546 2.45 -2.34 29.18
CA SER A 546 2.77 -3.73 28.86
C SER A 546 1.50 -4.48 28.48
N TYR A 547 1.56 -5.24 27.41
CA TYR A 547 0.43 -5.99 26.87
C TYR A 547 0.86 -7.41 26.52
N THR A 548 -0.07 -8.36 26.74
CA THR A 548 0.06 -9.73 26.24
C THR A 548 -1.22 -10.11 25.55
N PHE A 549 -1.12 -10.48 24.28
CA PHE A 549 -2.26 -10.82 23.43
C PHE A 549 -2.21 -12.28 22.99
N PHE A 550 -3.39 -12.91 22.94
CA PHE A 550 -3.58 -14.23 22.31
C PHE A 550 -4.58 -14.08 21.17
N ASN A 551 -4.15 -14.38 19.96
CA ASN A 551 -4.90 -14.20 18.71
C ASN A 551 -5.15 -15.56 18.02
N PRO A 552 -6.18 -16.33 18.44
CA PRO A 552 -6.55 -17.59 17.81
C PRO A 552 -7.33 -17.35 16.52
N LYS A 553 -7.18 -18.29 15.56
CA LYS A 553 -7.91 -18.30 14.30
C LYS A 553 -8.21 -19.73 13.90
N ALA A 554 -9.38 -19.95 13.31
CA ALA A 554 -9.79 -21.26 12.80
C ALA A 554 -10.65 -21.09 11.57
N GLY A 555 -10.64 -22.07 10.68
CA GLY A 555 -11.48 -22.05 9.49
C GLY A 555 -11.53 -23.38 8.79
N ALA A 556 -12.41 -23.44 7.79
CA ALA A 556 -12.57 -24.60 6.92
C ALA A 556 -12.77 -24.17 5.47
N THR A 557 -12.33 -25.04 4.57
CA THR A 557 -12.57 -24.91 3.13
C THR A 557 -13.26 -26.15 2.61
N ILE A 558 -14.26 -25.99 1.75
CA ILE A 558 -15.02 -27.06 1.13
C ILE A 558 -14.89 -26.95 -0.38
N SER A 559 -14.22 -27.91 -1.01
CA SER A 559 -14.13 -28.02 -2.45
C SER A 559 -15.39 -28.72 -3.00
N LEU A 560 -16.11 -28.01 -3.87
CA LEU A 560 -17.31 -28.53 -4.55
C LEU A 560 -16.99 -29.14 -5.92
N GLY A 561 -15.71 -29.17 -6.29
CA GLY A 561 -15.27 -29.56 -7.62
C GLY A 561 -15.45 -28.46 -8.69
N HIS A 562 -14.94 -28.71 -9.90
CA HIS A 562 -15.05 -27.80 -11.05
C HIS A 562 -14.60 -26.36 -10.78
N GLY A 563 -13.57 -26.16 -9.92
CA GLY A 563 -13.03 -24.84 -9.57
C GLY A 563 -13.89 -24.05 -8.57
N GLN A 564 -14.79 -24.72 -7.85
CA GLN A 564 -15.68 -24.13 -6.85
C GLN A 564 -15.20 -24.44 -5.43
N GLN A 565 -15.18 -23.46 -4.57
CA GLN A 565 -14.79 -23.58 -3.16
C GLN A 565 -15.66 -22.70 -2.29
N LEU A 566 -16.16 -23.26 -1.20
CA LEU A 566 -16.68 -22.51 -0.06
C LEU A 566 -15.63 -22.44 1.04
N TYR A 567 -15.64 -21.38 1.82
CA TYR A 567 -14.79 -21.24 3.00
C TYR A 567 -15.48 -20.45 4.09
N GLY A 568 -15.07 -20.71 5.33
CA GLY A 568 -15.49 -19.94 6.48
C GLY A 568 -14.37 -19.90 7.52
N SER A 569 -14.22 -18.76 8.21
CA SER A 569 -13.20 -18.57 9.24
C SER A 569 -13.67 -17.63 10.35
N PHE A 570 -13.12 -17.85 11.53
CA PHE A 570 -13.18 -16.94 12.65
C PHE A 570 -11.78 -16.62 13.14
N ALA A 571 -11.49 -15.33 13.39
CA ALA A 571 -10.20 -14.84 13.80
C ALA A 571 -10.33 -13.78 14.91
N VAL A 572 -9.38 -13.78 15.84
CA VAL A 572 -9.23 -12.73 16.84
C VAL A 572 -7.97 -11.94 16.56
N GLY A 573 -8.08 -10.62 16.56
CA GLY A 573 -6.96 -9.68 16.50
C GLY A 573 -6.98 -8.75 17.71
N GLN A 574 -5.84 -8.50 18.32
CA GLN A 574 -5.70 -7.55 19.43
C GLN A 574 -4.48 -6.68 19.20
N ARG A 575 -4.57 -5.40 19.57
CA ARG A 575 -3.46 -4.45 19.50
C ARG A 575 -3.49 -3.43 20.61
N GLU A 576 -2.31 -2.93 20.94
CA GLU A 576 -2.07 -1.84 21.87
C GLU A 576 -2.37 -0.47 21.25
N PRO A 577 -2.63 0.58 22.06
CA PRO A 577 -2.66 1.96 21.61
C PRO A 577 -1.32 2.40 21.02
N VAL A 578 -1.34 3.41 20.14
CA VAL A 578 -0.14 4.05 19.59
C VAL A 578 0.33 5.22 20.46
N ARG A 579 1.52 5.78 20.16
CA ARG A 579 2.11 6.89 20.91
C ARG A 579 1.12 8.04 21.13
N THR A 580 0.50 8.55 20.07
CA THR A 580 -0.42 9.70 20.14
C THR A 580 -1.66 9.44 21.01
N ASP A 581 -2.09 8.19 21.17
CA ASP A 581 -3.18 7.85 22.10
C ASP A 581 -2.79 8.05 23.58
N PHE A 582 -1.49 8.06 23.89
CA PHE A 582 -0.98 8.34 25.24
C PHE A 582 -0.60 9.80 25.42
N THR A 583 0.08 10.42 24.42
CA THR A 583 0.67 11.75 24.51
C THR A 583 -0.33 12.86 24.20
N ASP A 584 -1.23 12.66 23.25
CA ASP A 584 -2.14 13.68 22.70
C ASP A 584 -3.58 13.48 23.19
N ARG A 585 -3.72 12.86 24.36
CA ARG A 585 -5.04 12.60 24.94
C ARG A 585 -5.80 13.90 25.20
N GLN A 586 -6.98 13.99 24.63
CA GLN A 586 -7.86 15.14 24.84
C GLN A 586 -8.58 15.07 26.19
N PRO A 587 -8.77 16.22 26.88
CA PRO A 587 -9.61 16.29 28.07
C PRO A 587 -11.04 15.75 27.80
N GLY A 588 -11.65 15.14 28.79
CA GLY A 588 -13.01 14.57 28.67
C GLY A 588 -13.09 13.16 28.09
N TYR A 589 -12.01 12.64 27.49
CA TYR A 589 -11.92 11.25 27.06
C TYR A 589 -11.15 10.38 28.06
N ALA A 590 -11.56 9.12 28.18
CA ALA A 590 -10.88 8.14 29.03
C ALA A 590 -9.49 7.79 28.49
N PRO A 591 -8.56 7.31 29.33
CA PRO A 591 -7.27 6.77 28.88
C PRO A 591 -7.45 5.66 27.86
N ALA A 592 -6.58 5.67 26.84
CA ALA A 592 -6.62 4.70 25.75
C ALA A 592 -6.45 3.25 26.26
N ARG A 593 -7.23 2.34 25.72
CA ARG A 593 -7.23 0.91 26.02
C ARG A 593 -6.89 0.12 24.77
N ALA A 594 -6.34 -1.08 24.98
CA ALA A 594 -6.12 -2.03 23.90
C ALA A 594 -7.44 -2.41 23.22
N GLU A 595 -7.37 -2.57 21.91
CA GLU A 595 -8.48 -2.95 21.05
C GLU A 595 -8.54 -4.47 20.84
N ARG A 596 -9.74 -5.00 20.67
CA ARG A 596 -9.98 -6.37 20.24
C ARG A 596 -10.95 -6.40 19.06
N LEU A 597 -10.59 -7.17 18.05
CA LEU A 597 -11.41 -7.48 16.89
C LEU A 597 -11.73 -8.98 16.87
N ASN A 598 -13.03 -9.31 16.73
CA ASN A 598 -13.51 -10.63 16.35
C ASN A 598 -13.98 -10.54 14.91
N ASP A 599 -13.39 -11.32 14.02
CA ASP A 599 -13.59 -11.28 12.57
C ASP A 599 -14.15 -12.62 12.09
N LEU A 600 -15.41 -12.62 11.64
CA LEU A 600 -16.08 -13.76 11.04
C LEU A 600 -16.16 -13.53 9.53
N GLU A 601 -15.63 -14.49 8.76
CA GLU A 601 -15.71 -14.44 7.32
C GLU A 601 -16.30 -15.72 6.75
N ALA A 602 -17.11 -15.59 5.68
CA ALA A 602 -17.63 -16.70 4.91
C ALA A 602 -17.71 -16.33 3.44
N GLY A 603 -17.30 -17.22 2.57
CA GLY A 603 -17.28 -16.88 1.15
C GLY A 603 -17.28 -18.05 0.21
N TYR A 604 -17.44 -17.69 -1.07
CA TYR A 604 -17.43 -18.58 -2.21
C TYR A 604 -16.41 -18.10 -3.23
N ARG A 605 -15.66 -19.02 -3.79
CA ARG A 605 -14.73 -18.79 -4.89
C ARG A 605 -15.06 -19.71 -6.07
N TYR A 606 -15.02 -19.14 -7.26
CA TYR A 606 -15.13 -19.88 -8.51
C TYR A 606 -14.00 -19.46 -9.45
N SER A 607 -13.28 -20.42 -9.94
CA SER A 607 -12.22 -20.18 -10.93
C SER A 607 -12.32 -21.26 -12.00
N ARG A 608 -12.55 -20.86 -13.23
CA ARG A 608 -12.59 -21.75 -14.38
C ARG A 608 -12.01 -21.06 -15.61
N ALA A 609 -11.34 -21.86 -16.37
CA ALA A 609 -10.85 -21.46 -17.67
C ALA A 609 -11.54 -22.31 -18.74
N ASP A 610 -11.43 -21.88 -20.02
CA ASP A 610 -11.95 -22.55 -21.21
C ASP A 610 -13.45 -22.89 -21.10
N LEU A 611 -14.24 -21.85 -20.86
CA LEU A 611 -15.69 -21.96 -20.96
C LEU A 611 -16.10 -22.01 -22.43
N ALA A 612 -16.46 -23.16 -22.92
CA ALA A 612 -16.75 -23.42 -24.36
C ALA A 612 -17.74 -22.44 -24.97
N PHE A 613 -18.71 -21.93 -24.19
CA PHE A 613 -19.70 -20.96 -24.65
C PHE A 613 -19.19 -19.53 -24.82
N LEU A 614 -18.03 -19.19 -24.24
CA LEU A 614 -17.38 -17.87 -24.36
C LEU A 614 -16.17 -17.89 -25.31
N GLY A 615 -15.87 -19.03 -25.91
CA GLY A 615 -14.76 -19.22 -26.83
C GLY A 615 -13.46 -19.74 -26.18
N PRO A 616 -12.45 -20.06 -26.99
CA PRO A 616 -11.16 -20.52 -26.51
C PRO A 616 -10.41 -19.43 -25.75
N SER A 617 -9.52 -19.81 -24.84
CA SER A 617 -8.73 -18.89 -23.99
C SER A 617 -9.59 -17.95 -23.12
N THR A 618 -10.71 -18.44 -22.62
CA THR A 618 -11.58 -17.67 -21.71
C THR A 618 -11.23 -18.00 -20.27
N ALA A 619 -11.18 -16.98 -19.42
CA ALA A 619 -10.97 -17.14 -17.99
C ALA A 619 -12.07 -16.45 -17.22
N VAL A 620 -12.67 -17.14 -16.27
CA VAL A 620 -13.64 -16.57 -15.32
C VAL A 620 -13.19 -16.86 -13.90
N ARG A 621 -13.07 -15.80 -13.09
CA ARG A 621 -12.85 -15.89 -11.64
C ARG A 621 -13.87 -15.03 -10.94
N LEU A 622 -14.62 -15.60 -10.04
CA LEU A 622 -15.63 -14.92 -9.27
C LEU A 622 -15.38 -15.21 -7.80
N SER A 623 -15.58 -14.22 -6.95
CA SER A 623 -15.66 -14.48 -5.51
C SER A 623 -16.71 -13.58 -4.86
N ALA A 624 -17.35 -14.14 -3.84
CA ALA A 624 -18.23 -13.41 -2.93
C ALA A 624 -17.76 -13.71 -1.50
N ASN A 625 -17.57 -12.67 -0.71
CA ASN A 625 -17.18 -12.79 0.68
C ASN A 625 -18.09 -11.95 1.57
N TYR A 626 -18.66 -12.56 2.60
CA TYR A 626 -19.29 -11.87 3.71
C TYR A 626 -18.27 -11.72 4.83
N PHE A 627 -18.23 -10.55 5.46
CA PHE A 627 -17.41 -10.28 6.63
C PHE A 627 -18.24 -9.63 7.75
N ASP A 628 -17.94 -10.00 8.99
CA ASP A 628 -18.48 -9.40 10.21
C ASP A 628 -17.33 -9.17 11.20
N MET A 629 -16.85 -7.94 11.22
CA MET A 629 -15.76 -7.48 12.07
C MET A 629 -16.35 -6.74 13.27
N THR A 630 -16.43 -7.41 14.42
CA THR A 630 -16.97 -6.86 15.67
C THR A 630 -15.82 -6.44 16.58
N TYR A 631 -15.83 -5.18 17.02
CA TYR A 631 -14.79 -4.58 17.84
C TYR A 631 -15.25 -4.36 19.27
N VAL A 632 -14.30 -4.53 20.19
CA VAL A 632 -14.40 -4.15 21.60
C VAL A 632 -13.30 -3.14 21.89
N ASN A 633 -13.65 -2.00 22.49
CA ASN A 633 -12.75 -0.89 22.76
C ASN A 633 -12.05 -0.36 21.49
N GLN A 634 -12.73 -0.28 20.36
CA GLN A 634 -12.13 0.25 19.13
C GLN A 634 -11.67 1.70 19.32
N LEU A 635 -10.44 2.01 18.93
CA LEU A 635 -9.95 3.39 18.80
C LEU A 635 -10.46 3.97 17.48
N VAL A 636 -11.38 4.94 17.57
CA VAL A 636 -11.98 5.62 16.43
C VAL A 636 -11.52 7.07 16.37
N ASN A 637 -11.38 7.62 15.15
CA ASN A 637 -10.99 9.01 14.96
C ASN A 637 -12.09 9.93 15.51
N THR A 638 -11.70 10.96 16.27
CA THR A 638 -12.62 11.98 16.79
C THR A 638 -13.03 13.00 15.74
N GLY A 639 -12.38 13.02 14.59
CA GLY A 639 -12.48 14.03 13.55
C GLY A 639 -11.33 15.03 13.58
N GLN A 640 -10.68 15.20 14.73
CA GLN A 640 -9.61 16.15 14.94
C GLN A 640 -8.23 15.59 14.59
N LEU A 641 -7.28 16.48 14.29
CA LEU A 641 -5.88 16.16 14.07
C LEU A 641 -5.00 16.86 15.11
N ASN A 642 -3.82 16.30 15.36
CA ASN A 642 -2.77 16.99 16.09
C ASN A 642 -1.95 17.92 15.16
N ASP A 643 -0.92 18.59 15.70
CA ASP A 643 -0.05 19.56 15.00
C ASP A 643 0.67 19.01 13.76
N VAL A 644 0.75 17.70 13.62
CA VAL A 644 1.42 17.01 12.50
C VAL A 644 0.44 16.25 11.58
N GLY A 645 -0.86 16.55 11.67
CA GLY A 645 -1.87 15.94 10.81
C GLY A 645 -2.25 14.51 11.20
N THR A 646 -1.85 14.01 12.37
CA THR A 646 -2.26 12.69 12.86
C THR A 646 -3.63 12.77 13.51
N ALA A 647 -4.53 11.84 13.17
CA ALA A 647 -5.87 11.80 13.74
C ALA A 647 -5.85 11.46 15.23
N LEU A 648 -6.55 12.28 16.02
CA LEU A 648 -6.79 12.04 17.44
C LEU A 648 -7.90 10.99 17.58
N ARG A 649 -7.75 10.07 18.54
CA ARG A 649 -8.65 8.94 18.68
C ARG A 649 -9.16 8.77 20.10
N THR A 650 -10.31 8.09 20.19
CA THR A 650 -10.91 7.68 21.47
C THR A 650 -11.45 6.25 21.37
N ASN A 651 -11.47 5.52 22.49
CA ASN A 651 -12.11 4.21 22.53
C ASN A 651 -13.63 4.31 22.54
N VAL A 652 -14.28 3.50 21.69
CA VAL A 652 -15.71 3.21 21.79
C VAL A 652 -15.90 1.77 22.28
N ALA A 653 -16.88 1.54 23.16
CA ALA A 653 -17.05 0.24 23.81
C ALA A 653 -17.30 -0.88 22.80
N ASN A 654 -18.24 -0.66 21.88
CA ASN A 654 -18.63 -1.64 20.87
C ASN A 654 -18.91 -0.97 19.52
N SER A 655 -18.39 -1.58 18.48
CA SER A 655 -18.62 -1.17 17.09
C SER A 655 -18.51 -2.36 16.16
N TYR A 656 -18.97 -2.22 14.92
CA TYR A 656 -18.84 -3.27 13.92
C TYR A 656 -18.67 -2.73 12.51
N ARG A 657 -18.05 -3.56 11.64
CA ARG A 657 -18.01 -3.42 10.18
C ARG A 657 -18.52 -4.72 9.58
N ARG A 658 -19.62 -4.66 8.83
CA ARG A 658 -20.24 -5.82 8.19
C ARG A 658 -20.48 -5.54 6.74
N GLY A 659 -20.26 -6.52 5.90
CA GLY A 659 -20.49 -6.30 4.49
C GLY A 659 -20.27 -7.51 3.61
N VAL A 660 -20.45 -7.26 2.32
CA VAL A 660 -20.22 -8.22 1.25
C VAL A 660 -19.20 -7.61 0.27
N GLU A 661 -18.18 -8.37 -0.07
CA GLU A 661 -17.22 -8.07 -1.13
C GLU A 661 -17.45 -9.03 -2.30
N LEU A 662 -17.73 -8.49 -3.47
CA LEU A 662 -17.86 -9.22 -4.72
C LEU A 662 -16.65 -8.90 -5.60
N THR A 663 -16.02 -9.93 -6.16
CA THR A 663 -14.98 -9.73 -7.17
C THR A 663 -15.28 -10.58 -8.39
N GLY A 664 -15.03 -10.03 -9.56
CA GLY A 664 -15.19 -10.71 -10.83
C GLY A 664 -14.03 -10.39 -11.76
N TYR A 665 -13.54 -11.40 -12.44
CA TYR A 665 -12.59 -11.27 -13.53
C TYR A 665 -13.04 -12.16 -14.67
N VAL A 666 -13.19 -11.57 -15.84
CA VAL A 666 -13.50 -12.28 -17.08
C VAL A 666 -12.50 -11.83 -18.13
N ALA A 667 -11.87 -12.80 -18.80
CA ALA A 667 -11.03 -12.53 -19.96
C ALA A 667 -11.51 -13.40 -21.14
N ALA A 668 -11.47 -12.83 -22.34
CA ALA A 668 -11.86 -13.51 -23.57
C ALA A 668 -10.77 -13.33 -24.64
N ALA A 669 -10.34 -14.45 -25.24
CA ALA A 669 -9.40 -14.52 -26.36
C ALA A 669 -8.09 -13.72 -26.13
N ASP A 670 -7.64 -13.56 -24.89
CA ASP A 670 -6.47 -12.76 -24.47
C ASP A 670 -6.48 -11.29 -24.97
N LYS A 671 -7.60 -10.87 -25.57
CA LYS A 671 -7.74 -9.54 -26.19
C LYS A 671 -8.52 -8.56 -25.33
N ILE A 672 -9.45 -9.05 -24.53
CA ILE A 672 -10.29 -8.19 -23.69
C ILE A 672 -10.46 -8.81 -22.32
N SER A 673 -10.38 -8.00 -21.28
CA SER A 673 -10.66 -8.45 -19.92
C SER A 673 -11.40 -7.39 -19.12
N LEU A 674 -12.29 -7.84 -18.26
CA LEU A 674 -13.01 -7.03 -17.28
C LEU A 674 -12.67 -7.53 -15.88
N SER A 675 -12.14 -6.65 -15.05
CA SER A 675 -11.96 -6.87 -13.62
C SER A 675 -12.91 -5.94 -12.87
N SER A 676 -13.70 -6.48 -11.96
CA SER A 676 -14.68 -5.72 -11.19
C SER A 676 -14.60 -6.08 -9.71
N THR A 677 -14.69 -5.07 -8.86
CA THR A 677 -14.83 -5.22 -7.41
C THR A 677 -15.97 -4.35 -6.93
N LEU A 678 -16.77 -4.88 -6.00
CA LEU A 678 -17.85 -4.16 -5.35
C LEU A 678 -17.87 -4.54 -3.88
N THR A 679 -17.83 -3.56 -3.00
CA THR A 679 -18.02 -3.71 -1.56
C THR A 679 -19.27 -2.96 -1.14
N LEU A 680 -20.15 -3.66 -0.45
CA LEU A 680 -21.32 -3.10 0.22
C LEU A 680 -21.16 -3.35 1.72
N SER A 681 -21.15 -2.29 2.53
CA SER A 681 -20.89 -2.43 3.95
C SER A 681 -21.74 -1.50 4.82
N ARG A 682 -21.91 -1.92 6.06
CA ARG A 682 -22.48 -1.12 7.13
C ARG A 682 -21.50 -1.09 8.30
N ASN A 683 -21.06 0.11 8.67
CA ASN A 683 -19.99 0.34 9.63
C ASN A 683 -20.56 1.24 10.74
N ARG A 684 -20.68 0.73 11.99
CA ARG A 684 -21.44 1.39 13.06
C ARG A 684 -20.74 1.33 14.41
N ILE A 685 -20.89 2.40 15.17
CA ILE A 685 -20.61 2.47 16.60
C ILE A 685 -21.95 2.36 17.33
N LEU A 686 -22.04 1.46 18.32
CA LEU A 686 -23.31 1.25 19.02
C LEU A 686 -23.69 2.43 19.93
N ASP A 687 -22.73 2.96 20.68
CA ASP A 687 -22.89 4.12 21.54
C ASP A 687 -21.68 5.03 21.33
N TYR A 688 -21.92 6.26 20.87
CA TYR A 688 -20.91 7.29 20.62
C TYR A 688 -21.20 8.54 21.44
N ARG A 689 -20.15 9.11 22.02
CA ARG A 689 -20.18 10.38 22.73
C ARG A 689 -19.21 11.34 22.06
N ASP A 690 -19.74 12.44 21.53
CA ASP A 690 -18.96 13.53 20.97
C ASP A 690 -18.63 14.55 22.04
N VAL A 691 -17.35 14.95 22.13
CA VAL A 691 -16.89 15.96 23.09
C VAL A 691 -16.39 17.16 22.32
N THR A 692 -16.97 18.31 22.62
CA THR A 692 -16.49 19.63 22.20
C THR A 692 -15.94 20.40 23.40
N TYR A 693 -15.40 21.58 23.16
CA TYR A 693 -14.79 22.41 24.22
C TYR A 693 -15.43 23.77 24.24
N ASP A 694 -15.58 24.33 25.47
CA ASP A 694 -15.97 25.72 25.65
C ASP A 694 -14.76 26.68 25.41
N ALA A 695 -14.97 27.95 25.47
CA ALA A 695 -13.94 29.00 25.30
C ALA A 695 -12.77 28.88 26.32
N SER A 696 -12.95 28.17 27.41
CA SER A 696 -11.94 27.89 28.43
C SER A 696 -11.28 26.50 28.26
N TYR A 697 -11.53 25.80 27.13
CA TYR A 697 -11.08 24.44 26.85
C TYR A 697 -11.60 23.36 27.84
N ASN A 698 -12.74 23.62 28.51
CA ASN A 698 -13.40 22.60 29.31
C ASN A 698 -14.22 21.67 28.39
N PRO A 699 -14.17 20.36 28.60
CA PRO A 699 -14.89 19.43 27.77
C PRO A 699 -16.41 19.51 28.04
N VAL A 700 -17.18 19.63 26.97
CA VAL A 700 -18.63 19.61 26.96
C VAL A 700 -19.13 18.50 26.06
N VAL A 701 -20.11 17.72 26.49
CA VAL A 701 -20.73 16.71 25.63
C VAL A 701 -21.59 17.42 24.58
N ALA A 702 -21.11 17.42 23.34
CA ALA A 702 -21.78 18.06 22.21
C ALA A 702 -22.95 17.23 21.68
N ALA A 703 -22.76 15.90 21.62
CA ALA A 703 -23.77 14.96 21.14
C ALA A 703 -23.56 13.56 21.71
N GLU A 704 -24.66 12.84 21.90
CA GLU A 704 -24.66 11.41 22.14
C GLU A 704 -25.47 10.73 21.03
N GLY A 705 -24.89 9.70 20.44
CA GLY A 705 -25.50 8.97 19.34
C GLY A 705 -25.53 7.47 19.56
N ARG A 706 -26.59 6.82 19.11
CA ARG A 706 -26.67 5.36 19.07
C ARG A 706 -26.63 4.88 17.63
N ASN A 707 -25.84 3.82 17.39
CA ASN A 707 -25.74 3.17 16.09
C ASN A 707 -25.32 4.16 14.97
N THR A 708 -24.36 5.06 15.28
CA THR A 708 -23.83 6.06 14.35
C THR A 708 -22.81 5.46 13.38
N ALA A 709 -22.57 6.12 12.24
CA ALA A 709 -21.57 5.69 11.25
C ALA A 709 -20.15 5.87 11.80
N ILE A 710 -19.27 4.90 11.53
CA ILE A 710 -17.83 5.06 11.79
C ILE A 710 -17.26 6.01 10.73
N SER A 711 -16.44 6.97 11.16
CA SER A 711 -15.76 7.93 10.26
C SER A 711 -14.95 7.21 9.17
N TYR A 712 -14.79 7.85 8.00
CA TYR A 712 -14.06 7.37 6.83
C TYR A 712 -14.40 5.95 6.37
N SER A 713 -15.63 5.52 6.61
CA SER A 713 -16.10 4.17 6.30
C SER A 713 -17.25 4.21 5.31
N PRO A 714 -16.95 4.32 3.99
CA PRO A 714 -17.98 4.38 2.96
C PRO A 714 -18.81 3.09 2.93
N SER A 715 -20.11 3.21 2.67
CA SER A 715 -21.01 2.06 2.55
C SER A 715 -20.87 1.33 1.22
N VAL A 716 -20.38 2.03 0.18
CA VAL A 716 -20.16 1.47 -1.16
C VAL A 716 -18.78 1.88 -1.66
N VAL A 717 -17.99 0.88 -2.05
CA VAL A 717 -16.73 1.06 -2.79
C VAL A 717 -16.75 0.12 -3.98
N SER A 718 -16.61 0.66 -5.20
CA SER A 718 -16.47 -0.19 -6.38
C SER A 718 -15.30 0.24 -7.26
N ALA A 719 -14.68 -0.72 -7.94
CA ALA A 719 -13.64 -0.46 -8.90
C ALA A 719 -13.77 -1.44 -10.08
N HIS A 720 -13.65 -0.91 -11.30
CA HIS A 720 -13.82 -1.66 -12.53
C HIS A 720 -12.67 -1.32 -13.48
N THR A 721 -12.05 -2.33 -14.06
CA THR A 721 -11.02 -2.15 -15.09
C THR A 721 -11.42 -2.94 -16.33
N LEU A 722 -11.70 -2.23 -17.42
CA LEU A 722 -11.85 -2.82 -18.74
C LEU A 722 -10.54 -2.62 -19.51
N GLU A 723 -9.84 -3.71 -19.83
CA GLU A 723 -8.60 -3.68 -20.60
C GLU A 723 -8.82 -4.39 -21.94
N GLY A 724 -8.38 -3.78 -23.04
CA GLY A 724 -8.47 -4.31 -24.39
C GLY A 724 -7.14 -4.20 -25.13
N GLN A 725 -6.89 -5.14 -26.06
CA GLN A 725 -5.74 -5.15 -26.97
C GLN A 725 -6.25 -5.08 -28.42
N PRO A 726 -6.58 -3.85 -28.94
CA PRO A 726 -7.14 -3.69 -30.27
C PRO A 726 -6.15 -4.02 -31.39
N LEU A 727 -4.84 -3.80 -31.15
CA LEU A 727 -3.77 -4.06 -32.11
C LEU A 727 -2.60 -4.74 -31.38
N GLY A 728 -1.72 -5.44 -32.13
CA GLY A 728 -0.50 -6.00 -31.58
C GLY A 728 0.34 -4.92 -30.88
N GLY A 729 0.74 -5.18 -29.61
CA GLY A 729 1.51 -4.24 -28.81
C GLY A 729 0.70 -3.11 -28.15
N LEU A 730 -0.50 -2.72 -28.67
CA LEU A 730 -1.32 -1.66 -28.11
C LEU A 730 -2.31 -2.20 -27.09
N ARG A 731 -2.29 -1.67 -25.85
CA ARG A 731 -3.25 -1.98 -24.79
C ARG A 731 -3.92 -0.69 -24.32
N LEU A 732 -5.23 -0.74 -24.21
CA LEU A 732 -6.07 0.32 -23.67
C LEU A 732 -6.77 -0.17 -22.42
N ALA A 733 -6.80 0.62 -21.36
CA ALA A 733 -7.54 0.29 -20.15
C ALA A 733 -8.33 1.50 -19.65
N LEU A 734 -9.61 1.28 -19.36
CA LEU A 734 -10.47 2.20 -18.63
C LEU A 734 -10.58 1.71 -17.19
N LEU A 735 -10.26 2.58 -16.23
CA LEU A 735 -10.31 2.28 -14.81
C LEU A 735 -11.35 3.21 -14.18
N TYR A 736 -12.42 2.64 -13.67
CA TYR A 736 -13.52 3.38 -13.05
C TYR A 736 -13.57 3.06 -11.56
N LYS A 737 -13.73 4.08 -10.74
CA LYS A 737 -13.81 4.00 -9.27
C LYS A 737 -15.00 4.78 -8.77
N THR A 738 -15.74 4.19 -7.82
CA THR A 738 -16.82 4.87 -7.07
C THR A 738 -16.60 4.68 -5.59
N VAL A 739 -16.75 5.76 -4.83
CA VAL A 739 -16.74 5.75 -3.37
C VAL A 739 -17.94 6.56 -2.88
N SER A 740 -18.79 5.96 -2.04
CA SER A 740 -19.92 6.65 -1.44
C SER A 740 -19.47 7.65 -0.37
N ARG A 741 -20.39 8.51 0.08
CA ARG A 741 -20.16 9.48 1.16
C ARG A 741 -19.42 8.85 2.35
N GLN A 742 -18.50 9.63 2.95
CA GLN A 742 -17.78 9.28 4.17
C GLN A 742 -17.94 10.41 5.18
N TYR A 743 -18.19 10.11 6.44
CA TYR A 743 -18.23 11.10 7.49
C TYR A 743 -16.82 11.39 8.01
N LEU A 744 -16.56 12.65 8.39
CA LEU A 744 -15.25 13.07 8.91
C LEU A 744 -15.09 12.71 10.39
N ASP A 745 -16.21 12.62 11.12
CA ASP A 745 -16.30 12.16 12.50
C ASP A 745 -17.35 11.07 12.67
N ASN A 746 -17.65 10.67 13.90
CA ASN A 746 -18.59 9.58 14.19
C ASN A 746 -20.00 10.06 14.55
N THR A 747 -20.33 11.33 14.35
CA THR A 747 -21.66 11.90 14.65
C THR A 747 -22.69 11.58 13.58
N GLU A 748 -22.27 11.10 12.41
CA GLU A 748 -23.12 10.88 11.22
C GLU A 748 -23.75 12.18 10.68
N ASN A 749 -23.12 13.34 10.98
CA ASN A 749 -23.57 14.62 10.49
C ASN A 749 -23.16 14.82 9.02
N VAL A 750 -24.16 15.02 8.14
CA VAL A 750 -23.97 15.20 6.70
C VAL A 750 -23.09 16.42 6.39
N ASN A 751 -23.15 17.48 7.21
CA ASN A 751 -22.33 18.68 7.03
C ASN A 751 -20.86 18.44 7.41
N ARG A 752 -20.52 17.35 8.07
CA ARG A 752 -19.17 16.91 8.42
C ARG A 752 -18.81 15.68 7.61
N SER A 753 -18.84 15.81 6.29
CA SER A 753 -18.65 14.66 5.41
C SER A 753 -17.88 14.97 4.13
N LEU A 754 -17.27 13.95 3.55
CA LEU A 754 -16.78 13.91 2.19
C LEU A 754 -17.95 13.48 1.29
N ALA A 755 -18.23 14.22 0.24
CA ALA A 755 -19.21 13.82 -0.76
C ALA A 755 -18.78 12.53 -1.46
N ASP A 756 -19.75 11.78 -1.97
CA ASP A 756 -19.49 10.68 -2.88
C ASP A 756 -18.79 11.16 -4.16
N TYR A 757 -17.99 10.29 -4.73
CA TYR A 757 -17.27 10.61 -5.96
C TYR A 757 -17.12 9.42 -6.90
N GLN A 758 -16.93 9.76 -8.18
CA GLN A 758 -16.69 8.83 -9.26
C GLN A 758 -15.52 9.37 -10.09
N VAL A 759 -14.55 8.49 -10.38
CA VAL A 759 -13.35 8.82 -11.16
C VAL A 759 -13.18 7.80 -12.27
N LEU A 760 -12.88 8.29 -13.46
CA LEU A 760 -12.52 7.47 -14.62
C LEU A 760 -11.11 7.82 -15.06
N ASP A 761 -10.22 6.81 -15.14
CA ASP A 761 -8.89 6.95 -15.71
C ASP A 761 -8.78 6.20 -17.03
N LEU A 762 -7.95 6.71 -17.93
CA LEU A 762 -7.57 6.06 -19.18
C LEU A 762 -6.08 5.76 -19.17
N ARG A 763 -5.73 4.51 -19.43
CA ARG A 763 -4.33 4.08 -19.60
C ARG A 763 -4.13 3.51 -20.99
N VAL A 764 -3.12 4.05 -21.69
CA VAL A 764 -2.69 3.60 -23.01
C VAL A 764 -1.26 3.09 -22.89
N ARG A 765 -0.95 1.91 -23.42
CA ARG A 765 0.39 1.34 -23.45
C ARG A 765 0.67 0.76 -24.82
N TYR A 766 1.85 1.04 -25.36
CA TYR A 766 2.30 0.52 -26.64
C TYR A 766 3.68 -0.08 -26.52
N ALA A 767 3.79 -1.39 -26.64
CA ALA A 767 5.04 -2.13 -26.58
C ALA A 767 5.59 -2.39 -27.98
N LEU A 768 6.84 -2.04 -28.17
CA LEU A 768 7.64 -2.22 -29.38
C LEU A 768 8.82 -3.14 -29.06
N HIS A 769 9.23 -3.93 -30.04
CA HIS A 769 10.39 -4.84 -29.93
C HIS A 769 11.40 -4.53 -31.04
N PRO A 770 12.07 -3.36 -31.00
CA PRO A 770 13.11 -3.03 -31.97
C PRO A 770 14.36 -3.90 -31.70
N GLY A 771 15.08 -4.28 -32.75
CA GLY A 771 16.19 -5.23 -32.66
C GLY A 771 17.37 -4.83 -31.76
N PHE A 772 17.45 -3.57 -31.32
CA PHE A 772 18.56 -3.06 -30.50
C PHE A 772 18.23 -3.06 -28.96
N VAL A 773 16.98 -3.29 -28.57
CA VAL A 773 16.54 -3.50 -27.19
C VAL A 773 15.49 -4.59 -27.13
N LYS A 774 15.33 -5.27 -25.99
CA LYS A 774 14.31 -6.32 -25.82
C LYS A 774 12.89 -5.77 -25.91
N GLU A 775 12.66 -4.62 -25.30
CA GLU A 775 11.34 -3.97 -25.30
C GLU A 775 11.50 -2.46 -25.12
N LEU A 776 10.76 -1.70 -25.91
CA LEU A 776 10.51 -0.27 -25.72
C LEU A 776 9.01 -0.09 -25.50
N GLU A 777 8.61 0.37 -24.33
CA GLU A 777 7.22 0.65 -24.02
C GLU A 777 6.98 2.14 -23.88
N LEU A 778 5.99 2.64 -24.62
CA LEU A 778 5.43 3.99 -24.45
C LEU A 778 4.10 3.87 -23.73
N ALA A 779 3.90 4.63 -22.67
CA ALA A 779 2.64 4.58 -21.95
C ALA A 779 2.17 5.97 -21.53
N VAL A 780 0.84 6.13 -21.45
CA VAL A 780 0.17 7.36 -20.98
C VAL A 780 -0.94 6.95 -20.03
N LEU A 781 -0.98 7.58 -18.87
CA LEU A 781 -2.07 7.55 -17.91
C LEU A 781 -2.73 8.93 -17.89
N VAL A 782 -4.01 9.00 -18.22
CA VAL A 782 -4.85 10.18 -18.00
C VAL A 782 -5.72 9.89 -16.80
N SER A 783 -5.40 10.52 -15.68
CA SER A 783 -6.18 10.39 -14.45
C SER A 783 -7.34 11.38 -14.44
N ASN A 784 -8.47 10.95 -13.85
CA ASN A 784 -9.68 11.76 -13.72
C ASN A 784 -10.16 12.34 -15.07
N LEU A 785 -10.32 11.45 -16.05
CA LEU A 785 -10.68 11.81 -17.44
C LEU A 785 -11.94 12.69 -17.51
N LEU A 786 -12.91 12.46 -16.62
CA LEU A 786 -14.19 13.21 -16.57
C LEU A 786 -14.07 14.54 -15.82
N ASN A 787 -12.88 14.88 -15.30
CA ASN A 787 -12.59 16.14 -14.59
C ASN A 787 -13.45 16.35 -13.32
N ALA A 788 -13.74 15.27 -12.59
CA ALA A 788 -14.49 15.32 -11.34
C ALA A 788 -13.73 16.16 -10.28
N ARG A 789 -14.47 16.94 -9.50
CA ARG A 789 -13.94 17.71 -8.38
C ARG A 789 -14.35 17.02 -7.08
N TYR A 790 -13.40 16.41 -6.39
CA TYR A 790 -13.65 15.64 -5.18
C TYR A 790 -12.52 15.80 -4.16
N SER A 791 -12.81 15.43 -2.91
CA SER A 791 -11.83 15.26 -1.84
C SER A 791 -11.97 13.85 -1.29
N ALA A 792 -10.86 13.14 -1.15
CA ALA A 792 -10.84 11.76 -0.67
C ALA A 792 -10.46 11.65 0.82
N ASN A 793 -10.06 12.76 1.44
CA ASN A 793 -9.71 12.90 2.84
C ASN A 793 -10.08 14.30 3.34
N GLY A 794 -10.18 14.46 4.65
CA GLY A 794 -10.50 15.72 5.33
C GLY A 794 -10.46 15.53 6.83
N TYR A 795 -10.76 16.55 7.60
CA TYR A 795 -10.98 16.50 9.04
C TYR A 795 -11.97 17.59 9.46
N THR A 796 -12.49 17.48 10.68
CA THR A 796 -13.48 18.38 11.23
C THR A 796 -13.30 18.52 12.74
N TYR A 797 -13.60 19.68 13.25
CA TYR A 797 -13.71 19.92 14.69
C TYR A 797 -14.74 21.00 14.97
N SER A 798 -15.17 21.07 16.20
CA SER A 798 -16.12 22.08 16.66
C SER A 798 -15.75 22.55 18.06
N TYR A 799 -16.08 23.79 18.36
CA TYR A 799 -16.08 24.30 19.72
C TYR A 799 -17.29 25.18 19.93
N LEU A 800 -17.63 25.46 21.20
CA LEU A 800 -18.70 26.37 21.58
C LEU A 800 -18.14 27.78 21.46
N GLY A 801 -18.67 28.57 20.53
CA GLY A 801 -18.38 29.99 20.45
C GLY A 801 -18.90 30.77 21.66
N ALA A 802 -18.54 32.04 21.76
CA ALA A 802 -18.94 32.93 22.86
C ALA A 802 -20.46 33.04 22.97
N SER A 803 -21.22 32.79 21.92
CA SER A 803 -22.68 32.74 21.88
C SER A 803 -23.30 31.46 22.49
N GLY A 804 -22.48 30.46 22.84
CA GLY A 804 -22.89 29.11 23.21
C GLY A 804 -23.34 28.23 22.06
N ASN A 805 -23.27 28.74 20.84
CA ASN A 805 -23.53 27.93 19.64
C ASN A 805 -22.28 27.13 19.26
N SER A 806 -22.51 25.91 18.73
CA SER A 806 -21.42 25.09 18.20
C SER A 806 -21.03 25.56 16.80
N GLU A 807 -19.80 26.05 16.67
CA GLU A 807 -19.18 26.38 15.39
C GLU A 807 -18.41 25.15 14.87
N THR A 808 -18.53 24.86 13.59
CA THR A 808 -17.90 23.70 12.95
C THR A 808 -16.94 24.14 11.86
N PHE A 809 -15.75 23.54 11.83
CA PHE A 809 -14.68 23.83 10.89
C PHE A 809 -14.32 22.57 10.14
N ASN A 810 -14.59 22.57 8.83
CA ASN A 810 -14.28 21.46 7.93
C ASN A 810 -13.07 21.82 7.05
N TRP A 811 -12.16 20.88 6.95
CA TRP A 811 -10.96 20.99 6.14
C TRP A 811 -10.84 19.76 5.24
N TYR A 812 -10.47 19.96 3.98
CA TYR A 812 -10.45 18.91 2.98
C TYR A 812 -9.10 18.81 2.29
N TYR A 813 -8.82 17.62 1.73
CA TYR A 813 -7.67 17.39 0.85
C TYR A 813 -8.16 17.14 -0.58
N PRO A 814 -8.31 18.22 -1.39
CA PRO A 814 -8.79 18.12 -2.75
C PRO A 814 -7.87 17.29 -3.61
N GLN A 815 -8.42 16.36 -4.35
CA GLN A 815 -7.67 15.59 -5.33
C GLN A 815 -7.63 16.33 -6.68
N ALA A 816 -6.58 16.04 -7.47
CA ALA A 816 -6.33 16.68 -8.74
C ALA A 816 -7.50 16.47 -9.72
N THR A 817 -7.82 17.51 -10.47
CA THR A 817 -8.70 17.42 -11.63
C THR A 817 -8.00 16.63 -12.73
N ARG A 818 -8.53 16.62 -13.97
CA ARG A 818 -7.90 15.89 -15.08
C ARG A 818 -6.42 16.23 -15.19
N ASN A 819 -5.58 15.17 -15.19
CA ASN A 819 -4.12 15.28 -15.28
C ASN A 819 -3.55 14.06 -16.01
N PHE A 820 -2.28 14.10 -16.38
CA PHE A 820 -1.65 12.99 -17.09
C PHE A 820 -0.22 12.73 -16.65
N LEU A 821 0.22 11.49 -16.85
CA LEU A 821 1.61 11.05 -16.77
C LEU A 821 1.91 10.22 -18.01
N ALA A 822 3.00 10.56 -18.71
CA ALA A 822 3.53 9.79 -19.84
C ALA A 822 4.83 9.11 -19.43
N SER A 823 5.06 7.89 -19.88
CA SER A 823 6.29 7.14 -19.57
C SER A 823 6.92 6.50 -20.79
N VAL A 824 8.24 6.36 -20.71
CA VAL A 824 9.08 5.59 -21.63
C VAL A 824 9.86 4.58 -20.80
N ASN A 825 9.64 3.31 -21.07
CA ASN A 825 10.28 2.19 -20.39
C ASN A 825 11.10 1.41 -21.41
N VAL A 826 12.37 1.15 -21.08
CA VAL A 826 13.29 0.41 -21.96
C VAL A 826 13.85 -0.79 -21.21
N ARG A 827 13.83 -1.97 -21.84
CA ARG A 827 14.48 -3.19 -21.37
C ARG A 827 15.58 -3.59 -22.36
N PHE A 828 16.75 -3.88 -21.81
CA PHE A 828 17.92 -4.33 -22.55
C PHE A 828 18.15 -5.83 -22.41
#